data_2603385edc768235a114f80d139bfd5c
#
_entry.id   2603385edc768235a114f80d139bfd5c
#
_cell.length_a   1.000
_cell.length_b   1.000
_cell.length_c   1.000
_cell.angle_alpha   90.00
_cell.angle_beta   90.00
_cell.angle_gamma   90.00
#
_symmetry.space_group_name_H-M   'P 1'
#
loop_
_entity.id
_entity.type
_entity.pdbx_description
1 polymer ?
#
loop_
_entity_poly.entity_id
_entity_poly.type
_entity_poly.pdbx_seq_one_letter_code
_entity_poly.pdbx_strand_id
1 'polypeptide(L)'
;MNKIFIIFFFFISLVSNALADIINDIEVKGNLRLSKQSIIIFSGLNINQDYNSDDLNIAIKKLDKTDFFNKIDFKIIDDTLLIEVVENPIIEDLQIRGVKSKSFVKALNEKMELKNRKPFKDSTYQSDLNLIKNIIKQNGYYFSKIETSLTRDNDRNTIRLFYDIDLGKKAKISEIIFLGDKKLKDRKLRNVIASETSKPWKFISNKVYLDEQRIKLDKRLLTNYYKNKGYYLSKINDTFVESQKNNSFKLVFNIEAGEKFFFNDLKLELPTDFNKDHFRDITKVLNKLKGKKYSLNNIEKILDEVDKIALSKQYEFVNAKIKEKIIDKNKLDFVITMEETEKFYVEKINISGNNITLEEVLRNTLIVDEGDPYNEILFNKSISKMKSKNIFSKVKTEITDGNEANLKIIDIIVEEKPTGEISLGAGVGTNGSSVGGGIKENNFLGKGIKLDTNLMVSDDSVKGKFTYLKPNFGYGDNDLFTSIESSSTDNLTESGYKTSNLGFSFGTRFEQYENLFFSPSLITDVEKLTTTSTASTAIKKQEGNYFDVNFAYSLDYDLRDRSYQPTDGYKTSLYQSIPLVSDQNEIINGFEINKYKSLVSDMVGKISLFGRAANSISGDDVRLSKRLFIPSHKLRGFESGKIGPTDNNDYVGGNYAASLNISTTLPQILPSFQNTDFNIFFDAANVWGVDYDSSIDESNVIRSSVGVAMDVLTPIGPLNFSFAQPVTKKSSDKTETFRFNIGTTF
;
A
#
# COMPACT_ATOMS: atom_id res chain seq x y z
N MET A 1 -82.41 16.29 23.76
CA MET A 1 -81.25 16.02 24.67
C MET A 1 -81.04 14.53 25.00
N ASN A 2 -81.91 13.63 24.63
CA ASN A 2 -81.76 12.20 25.06
C ASN A 2 -81.04 11.28 24.09
N LYS A 3 -80.65 11.70 22.92
CA LYS A 3 -79.90 10.85 21.93
C LYS A 3 -78.39 11.01 21.98
N ILE A 4 -77.88 12.08 22.56
CA ILE A 4 -76.44 12.36 22.72
C ILE A 4 -75.89 11.59 23.95
N PHE A 5 -76.71 11.36 24.97
CA PHE A 5 -76.28 10.66 26.19
C PHE A 5 -76.09 9.14 25.98
N ILE A 6 -76.84 8.52 25.02
CA ILE A 6 -76.71 7.08 24.69
C ILE A 6 -75.47 6.82 23.85
N ILE A 7 -75.03 7.76 23.01
CA ILE A 7 -73.79 7.59 22.21
C ILE A 7 -72.57 7.79 23.11
N PHE A 8 -72.62 8.63 24.13
CA PHE A 8 -71.51 8.85 25.07
C PHE A 8 -71.35 7.63 26.03
N PHE A 9 -72.43 6.92 26.37
CA PHE A 9 -72.37 5.72 27.20
C PHE A 9 -71.90 4.48 26.43
N PHE A 10 -72.11 4.46 25.10
CA PHE A 10 -71.64 3.36 24.24
C PHE A 10 -70.18 3.50 23.85
N PHE A 11 -69.60 4.71 23.93
CA PHE A 11 -68.17 4.94 23.69
C PHE A 11 -67.32 4.69 24.94
N ILE A 12 -67.86 4.70 26.15
CA ILE A 12 -67.16 4.38 27.40
C ILE A 12 -67.08 2.85 27.61
N SER A 13 -67.89 2.04 26.95
CA SER A 13 -67.85 0.60 27.10
C SER A 13 -66.91 -0.13 26.13
N LEU A 14 -66.13 0.64 25.30
CA LEU A 14 -65.12 0.08 24.38
C LEU A 14 -63.67 0.31 24.80
N VAL A 15 -63.43 0.82 26.01
CA VAL A 15 -62.12 0.73 26.62
C VAL A 15 -62.02 -0.66 27.24
N SER A 16 -61.66 -1.64 26.44
CA SER A 16 -61.16 -2.93 26.95
C SER A 16 -59.92 -2.61 27.75
N ASN A 17 -60.00 -2.63 29.07
CA ASN A 17 -58.85 -2.70 29.94
C ASN A 17 -58.03 -3.92 29.51
N ALA A 18 -56.87 -3.68 28.94
CA ALA A 18 -55.83 -4.70 28.91
C ALA A 18 -55.47 -4.95 30.37
N LEU A 19 -56.13 -5.88 31.02
CA LEU A 19 -55.73 -6.35 32.36
C LEU A 19 -54.34 -6.93 32.21
N ALA A 20 -53.37 -6.33 32.88
CA ALA A 20 -52.07 -6.93 33.09
C ALA A 20 -52.31 -8.09 34.08
N ASP A 21 -51.98 -9.32 33.73
CA ASP A 21 -52.08 -10.45 34.59
C ASP A 21 -50.88 -10.51 35.54
N ILE A 22 -51.12 -10.53 36.85
CA ILE A 22 -50.07 -10.74 37.87
C ILE A 22 -49.61 -12.17 37.72
N ILE A 23 -48.34 -12.37 37.31
CA ILE A 23 -47.75 -13.71 37.20
C ILE A 23 -47.16 -14.13 38.54
N ASN A 24 -47.84 -15.07 39.25
CA ASN A 24 -47.42 -15.55 40.55
C ASN A 24 -46.39 -16.71 40.45
N ASP A 25 -46.38 -17.50 39.39
CA ASP A 25 -45.38 -18.54 39.10
C ASP A 25 -45.09 -18.63 37.60
N ILE A 26 -43.92 -19.10 37.28
CA ILE A 26 -43.50 -19.39 35.90
C ILE A 26 -43.16 -20.88 35.80
N GLU A 27 -43.92 -21.64 35.06
CA GLU A 27 -43.65 -23.04 34.75
C GLU A 27 -43.00 -23.16 33.34
N VAL A 28 -41.99 -24.03 33.22
CA VAL A 28 -41.30 -24.28 31.96
C VAL A 28 -41.49 -25.75 31.59
N LYS A 29 -41.96 -26.00 30.33
CA LYS A 29 -42.11 -27.34 29.77
C LYS A 29 -41.36 -27.50 28.45
N GLY A 30 -40.89 -28.72 28.21
CA GLY A 30 -40.19 -29.05 26.93
C GLY A 30 -38.69 -28.74 26.97
N ASN A 31 -38.17 -28.23 28.05
CA ASN A 31 -36.72 -28.08 28.25
C ASN A 31 -36.04 -29.42 28.48
N LEU A 32 -34.93 -29.68 27.79
CA LEU A 32 -34.13 -30.91 27.90
C LEU A 32 -32.81 -30.71 28.65
N ARG A 33 -32.10 -29.67 28.33
CA ARG A 33 -30.77 -29.37 28.87
C ARG A 33 -30.69 -28.07 29.66
N LEU A 34 -31.47 -27.09 29.24
CA LEU A 34 -31.53 -25.83 29.96
C LEU A 34 -32.40 -25.97 31.20
N SER A 35 -31.92 -25.50 32.35
CA SER A 35 -32.72 -25.51 33.57
C SER A 35 -33.88 -24.51 33.47
N LYS A 36 -34.99 -24.75 34.17
CA LYS A 36 -36.10 -23.80 34.33
C LYS A 36 -35.60 -22.40 34.66
N GLN A 37 -34.68 -22.30 35.62
CA GLN A 37 -34.10 -21.02 36.07
C GLN A 37 -33.31 -20.31 34.96
N SER A 38 -32.52 -21.02 34.15
CA SER A 38 -31.80 -20.43 33.03
C SER A 38 -32.74 -19.82 31.98
N ILE A 39 -33.84 -20.51 31.67
CA ILE A 39 -34.85 -20.03 30.71
C ILE A 39 -35.56 -18.78 31.24
N ILE A 40 -35.89 -18.75 32.52
CA ILE A 40 -36.47 -17.58 33.17
C ILE A 40 -35.50 -16.41 33.14
N ILE A 41 -34.23 -16.60 33.46
CA ILE A 41 -33.22 -15.55 33.39
C ILE A 41 -33.07 -15.03 31.95
N PHE A 42 -33.01 -15.89 30.96
CA PHE A 42 -32.90 -15.47 29.55
C PHE A 42 -34.13 -14.72 29.05
N SER A 43 -35.32 -15.05 29.52
CA SER A 43 -36.54 -14.32 29.23
C SER A 43 -36.57 -12.91 29.85
N GLY A 44 -35.86 -12.72 30.96
CA GLY A 44 -35.86 -11.49 31.71
C GLY A 44 -37.15 -11.27 32.50
N LEU A 45 -37.93 -12.33 32.73
CA LEU A 45 -39.15 -12.30 33.50
C LEU A 45 -38.88 -12.64 34.97
N ASN A 46 -39.65 -12.05 35.88
CA ASN A 46 -39.61 -12.33 37.34
C ASN A 46 -41.01 -12.68 37.83
N ILE A 47 -41.09 -13.44 38.88
CA ILE A 47 -42.34 -13.74 39.56
C ILE A 47 -42.86 -12.53 40.36
N ASN A 48 -44.19 -12.46 40.57
CA ASN A 48 -44.87 -11.38 41.27
C ASN A 48 -44.75 -10.00 40.60
N GLN A 49 -44.75 -9.97 39.24
CA GLN A 49 -44.77 -8.75 38.44
C GLN A 49 -45.94 -8.80 37.42
N ASP A 50 -46.43 -7.63 37.09
CA ASP A 50 -47.43 -7.45 36.09
C ASP A 50 -46.77 -7.40 34.70
N TYR A 51 -47.24 -8.19 33.75
CA TYR A 51 -46.77 -8.21 32.37
C TYR A 51 -47.91 -7.99 31.39
N ASN A 52 -47.72 -7.07 30.48
CA ASN A 52 -48.63 -6.90 29.36
C ASN A 52 -48.17 -7.74 28.15
N SER A 53 -48.96 -7.81 27.10
CA SER A 53 -48.67 -8.60 25.90
C SER A 53 -47.35 -8.13 25.21
N ASP A 54 -46.97 -6.87 25.31
CA ASP A 54 -45.72 -6.36 24.74
C ASP A 54 -44.52 -6.83 25.52
N ASP A 55 -44.60 -6.86 26.85
CA ASP A 55 -43.53 -7.38 27.73
C ASP A 55 -43.28 -8.86 27.45
N LEU A 56 -44.34 -9.66 27.31
CA LEU A 56 -44.21 -11.08 26.94
C LEU A 56 -43.62 -11.27 25.55
N ASN A 57 -43.98 -10.43 24.58
CA ASN A 57 -43.36 -10.45 23.26
C ASN A 57 -41.88 -10.08 23.30
N ILE A 58 -41.48 -9.15 24.16
CA ILE A 58 -40.08 -8.81 24.40
C ILE A 58 -39.33 -10.01 25.00
N ALA A 59 -39.93 -10.70 25.97
CA ALA A 59 -39.34 -11.91 26.57
C ALA A 59 -39.19 -13.05 25.55
N ILE A 60 -40.18 -13.30 24.69
CA ILE A 60 -40.06 -14.25 23.57
C ILE A 60 -38.90 -13.87 22.66
N LYS A 61 -38.79 -12.58 22.26
CA LYS A 61 -37.68 -12.09 21.44
C LYS A 61 -36.32 -12.26 22.12
N LYS A 62 -36.24 -12.09 23.44
CA LYS A 62 -34.98 -12.34 24.17
C LYS A 62 -34.61 -13.80 24.13
N LEU A 63 -35.55 -14.71 24.34
CA LEU A 63 -35.32 -16.15 24.25
C LEU A 63 -34.94 -16.57 22.82
N ASP A 64 -35.61 -16.06 21.79
CA ASP A 64 -35.30 -16.37 20.37
C ASP A 64 -33.88 -15.91 19.99
N LYS A 65 -33.44 -14.75 20.49
CA LYS A 65 -32.09 -14.23 20.26
C LYS A 65 -30.96 -15.11 20.83
N THR A 66 -31.29 -16.03 21.74
CA THR A 66 -30.29 -16.97 22.30
C THR A 66 -29.97 -18.11 21.34
N ASP A 67 -30.77 -18.31 20.29
CA ASP A 67 -30.75 -19.44 19.34
C ASP A 67 -30.90 -20.83 19.98
N PHE A 68 -31.13 -20.91 21.30
CA PHE A 68 -31.32 -22.19 21.96
C PHE A 68 -32.64 -22.88 21.65
N PHE A 69 -33.64 -22.16 21.15
CA PHE A 69 -34.98 -22.64 20.98
C PHE A 69 -35.44 -22.65 19.51
N ASN A 70 -36.05 -23.73 19.09
CA ASN A 70 -36.70 -23.84 17.79
C ASN A 70 -38.14 -23.32 17.84
N LYS A 71 -38.82 -23.54 18.99
CA LYS A 71 -40.17 -23.06 19.23
C LYS A 71 -40.27 -22.52 20.65
N ILE A 72 -40.95 -21.40 20.82
CA ILE A 72 -41.25 -20.76 22.09
C ILE A 72 -42.73 -20.38 22.06
N ASP A 73 -43.47 -20.83 23.05
CA ASP A 73 -44.90 -20.53 23.21
C ASP A 73 -45.18 -20.15 24.66
N PHE A 74 -45.90 -19.03 24.85
CA PHE A 74 -46.26 -18.55 26.17
C PHE A 74 -47.77 -18.64 26.35
N LYS A 75 -48.21 -19.19 27.47
CA LYS A 75 -49.61 -19.31 27.88
C LYS A 75 -49.76 -18.93 29.33
N ILE A 76 -50.77 -18.12 29.64
CA ILE A 76 -51.14 -17.82 31.01
C ILE A 76 -52.32 -18.68 31.37
N ILE A 77 -52.19 -19.46 32.46
CA ILE A 77 -53.20 -20.35 33.02
C ILE A 77 -53.23 -20.11 34.52
N ASP A 78 -54.35 -19.62 35.04
CA ASP A 78 -54.59 -19.42 36.49
C ASP A 78 -53.41 -18.71 37.20
N ASP A 79 -53.03 -17.50 36.74
CA ASP A 79 -51.91 -16.66 37.23
C ASP A 79 -50.50 -17.30 37.13
N THR A 80 -50.38 -18.39 36.39
CA THR A 80 -49.11 -19.08 36.11
C THR A 80 -48.76 -18.90 34.66
N LEU A 81 -47.56 -18.37 34.35
CA LEU A 81 -47.03 -18.31 33.01
C LEU A 81 -46.37 -19.64 32.64
N LEU A 82 -47.03 -20.37 31.74
CA LEU A 82 -46.47 -21.58 31.12
C LEU A 82 -45.63 -21.20 29.92
N ILE A 83 -44.32 -21.45 29.98
CA ILE A 83 -43.36 -21.34 28.90
C ILE A 83 -43.13 -22.70 28.27
N GLU A 84 -43.70 -22.93 27.12
CA GLU A 84 -43.47 -24.19 26.36
C GLU A 84 -42.34 -23.93 25.37
N VAL A 85 -41.25 -24.69 25.45
CA VAL A 85 -40.08 -24.55 24.57
C VAL A 85 -39.77 -25.88 23.87
N VAL A 86 -39.18 -25.76 22.68
CA VAL A 86 -38.51 -26.87 21.99
C VAL A 86 -37.06 -26.43 21.76
N GLU A 87 -36.12 -27.09 22.43
CA GLU A 87 -34.72 -26.75 22.31
C GLU A 87 -34.15 -27.15 20.96
N ASN A 88 -33.36 -26.26 20.37
CA ASN A 88 -32.50 -26.58 19.24
C ASN A 88 -31.40 -27.58 19.67
N PRO A 89 -31.10 -28.58 18.83
CA PRO A 89 -29.99 -29.47 19.11
C PRO A 89 -28.64 -28.72 19.13
N ILE A 90 -27.71 -29.19 19.96
CA ILE A 90 -26.37 -28.62 20.02
C ILE A 90 -25.44 -29.32 19.05
N ILE A 91 -24.57 -28.57 18.42
CA ILE A 91 -23.52 -29.13 17.55
C ILE A 91 -22.45 -29.79 18.42
N GLU A 92 -22.43 -31.12 18.42
CA GLU A 92 -21.43 -31.92 19.10
C GLU A 92 -20.09 -31.88 18.34
N ASP A 93 -20.16 -32.05 17.02
CA ASP A 93 -18.99 -32.03 16.16
C ASP A 93 -19.29 -31.37 14.81
N LEU A 94 -18.45 -30.39 14.44
CA LEU A 94 -18.51 -29.70 13.16
C LEU A 94 -17.14 -29.80 12.49
N GLN A 95 -17.07 -30.43 11.33
CA GLN A 95 -15.83 -30.61 10.58
C GLN A 95 -16.02 -30.25 9.11
N ILE A 96 -14.97 -29.59 8.56
CA ILE A 96 -14.79 -29.39 7.12
C ILE A 96 -13.77 -30.40 6.64
N ARG A 97 -14.17 -31.28 5.71
CA ARG A 97 -13.37 -32.36 5.16
C ARG A 97 -13.08 -32.16 3.68
N GLY A 98 -12.10 -32.86 3.12
CA GLY A 98 -11.75 -32.84 1.70
C GLY A 98 -10.86 -31.67 1.28
N VAL A 99 -10.65 -30.66 2.13
CA VAL A 99 -9.79 -29.50 1.86
C VAL A 99 -8.40 -29.71 2.47
N LYS A 100 -7.36 -29.81 1.63
CA LYS A 100 -5.97 -30.06 2.07
C LYS A 100 -5.33 -28.88 2.79
N SER A 101 -5.71 -27.65 2.48
CA SER A 101 -5.11 -26.44 3.04
C SER A 101 -5.67 -26.14 4.44
N LYS A 102 -4.89 -26.36 5.48
CA LYS A 102 -5.27 -26.04 6.87
C LYS A 102 -5.62 -24.57 7.07
N SER A 103 -4.88 -23.65 6.42
CA SER A 103 -5.16 -22.20 6.49
C SER A 103 -6.49 -21.84 5.85
N PHE A 104 -6.87 -22.51 4.76
CA PHE A 104 -8.15 -22.28 4.10
C PHE A 104 -9.32 -22.80 4.96
N VAL A 105 -9.17 -23.99 5.56
CA VAL A 105 -10.16 -24.54 6.51
C VAL A 105 -10.32 -23.63 7.73
N LYS A 106 -9.21 -23.08 8.26
CA LYS A 106 -9.25 -22.13 9.37
C LYS A 106 -10.03 -20.87 8.99
N ALA A 107 -9.76 -20.30 7.80
CA ALA A 107 -10.45 -19.10 7.31
C ALA A 107 -11.96 -19.33 7.07
N LEU A 108 -12.37 -20.53 6.64
CA LEU A 108 -13.78 -20.91 6.55
C LEU A 108 -14.41 -20.98 7.94
N ASN A 109 -13.76 -21.72 8.87
CA ASN A 109 -14.25 -21.85 10.23
C ASN A 109 -14.38 -20.52 10.97
N GLU A 110 -13.47 -19.56 10.76
CA GLU A 110 -13.54 -18.24 11.40
C GLU A 110 -14.77 -17.44 10.96
N LYS A 111 -15.17 -17.57 9.69
CA LYS A 111 -16.28 -16.80 9.11
C LYS A 111 -17.66 -17.44 9.29
N MET A 112 -17.72 -18.73 9.54
CA MET A 112 -18.98 -19.43 9.80
C MET A 112 -19.55 -19.02 11.16
N GLU A 113 -20.87 -18.97 11.28
CA GLU A 113 -21.58 -18.71 12.53
C GLU A 113 -21.74 -19.98 13.36
N LEU A 114 -22.02 -21.14 12.71
CA LEU A 114 -22.11 -22.43 13.39
C LEU A 114 -20.72 -22.84 13.92
N LYS A 115 -20.68 -23.24 15.19
CA LYS A 115 -19.49 -23.72 15.90
C LYS A 115 -19.82 -24.93 16.76
N ASN A 116 -18.79 -25.69 17.12
CA ASN A 116 -18.93 -26.72 18.13
C ASN A 116 -19.50 -26.14 19.44
N ARG A 117 -20.39 -26.83 20.07
CA ARG A 117 -21.10 -26.48 21.32
C ARG A 117 -22.08 -25.31 21.22
N LYS A 118 -22.39 -24.83 20.00
CA LYS A 118 -23.46 -23.86 19.76
C LYS A 118 -24.76 -24.55 19.31
N PRO A 119 -25.91 -23.91 19.51
CA PRO A 119 -27.18 -24.40 18.97
C PRO A 119 -27.15 -24.50 17.45
N PHE A 120 -27.80 -25.51 16.90
CA PHE A 120 -27.99 -25.68 15.47
C PHE A 120 -29.33 -25.05 15.07
N LYS A 121 -29.28 -24.16 14.08
CA LYS A 121 -30.48 -23.55 13.47
C LYS A 121 -30.38 -23.73 11.95
N ASP A 122 -31.49 -24.24 11.32
CA ASP A 122 -31.48 -24.52 9.89
C ASP A 122 -31.22 -23.27 9.04
N SER A 123 -31.70 -22.09 9.46
CA SER A 123 -31.43 -20.82 8.78
C SER A 123 -29.94 -20.46 8.78
N THR A 124 -29.26 -20.61 9.92
CA THR A 124 -27.83 -20.38 10.07
C THR A 124 -27.00 -21.39 9.26
N TYR A 125 -27.43 -22.66 9.25
CA TYR A 125 -26.83 -23.71 8.42
C TYR A 125 -26.89 -23.35 6.91
N GLN A 126 -28.03 -22.87 6.41
CA GLN A 126 -28.17 -22.45 5.01
C GLN A 126 -27.32 -21.22 4.71
N SER A 127 -27.24 -20.27 5.65
CA SER A 127 -26.38 -19.09 5.55
C SER A 127 -24.91 -19.50 5.44
N ASP A 128 -24.43 -20.37 6.35
CA ASP A 128 -23.05 -20.86 6.34
C ASP A 128 -22.74 -21.68 5.08
N LEU A 129 -23.66 -22.51 4.60
CA LEU A 129 -23.47 -23.24 3.36
C LEU A 129 -23.30 -22.31 2.15
N ASN A 130 -24.10 -21.24 2.08
CA ASN A 130 -23.97 -20.22 1.05
C ASN A 130 -22.67 -19.42 1.20
N LEU A 131 -22.28 -19.08 2.43
CA LEU A 131 -21.01 -18.44 2.75
C LEU A 131 -19.82 -19.28 2.26
N ILE A 132 -19.80 -20.58 2.59
CA ILE A 132 -18.76 -21.53 2.14
C ILE A 132 -18.71 -21.57 0.62
N LYS A 133 -19.86 -21.73 -0.07
CA LYS A 133 -19.94 -21.72 -1.54
C LYS A 133 -19.34 -20.45 -2.13
N ASN A 134 -19.68 -19.29 -1.57
CA ASN A 134 -19.18 -18.00 -2.04
C ASN A 134 -17.67 -17.86 -1.82
N ILE A 135 -17.16 -18.24 -0.65
CA ILE A 135 -15.72 -18.18 -0.37
C ILE A 135 -14.94 -19.10 -1.31
N ILE A 136 -15.45 -20.31 -1.56
CA ILE A 136 -14.82 -21.28 -2.47
C ILE A 136 -14.79 -20.71 -3.90
N LYS A 137 -15.89 -20.12 -4.39
CA LYS A 137 -15.96 -19.46 -5.70
C LYS A 137 -15.01 -18.27 -5.79
N GLN A 138 -14.97 -17.40 -4.77
CA GLN A 138 -14.04 -16.26 -4.72
C GLN A 138 -12.56 -16.68 -4.80
N ASN A 139 -12.26 -17.91 -4.34
CA ASN A 139 -10.92 -18.49 -4.47
C ASN A 139 -10.70 -19.23 -5.80
N GLY A 140 -11.65 -19.11 -6.75
CA GLY A 140 -11.53 -19.64 -8.11
C GLY A 140 -12.01 -21.09 -8.31
N TYR A 141 -12.64 -21.69 -7.32
CA TYR A 141 -13.13 -23.08 -7.40
C TYR A 141 -14.62 -23.13 -7.76
N TYR A 142 -14.95 -22.83 -9.01
CA TYR A 142 -16.34 -22.75 -9.49
C TYR A 142 -17.01 -24.12 -9.70
N PHE A 143 -16.22 -25.17 -9.81
CA PHE A 143 -16.69 -26.55 -10.03
C PHE A 143 -16.61 -27.40 -8.77
N SER A 144 -16.52 -26.78 -7.62
CA SER A 144 -16.52 -27.47 -6.34
C SER A 144 -17.86 -28.12 -6.06
N LYS A 145 -17.81 -29.28 -5.42
CA LYS A 145 -18.98 -29.97 -4.87
C LYS A 145 -18.92 -29.89 -3.36
N ILE A 146 -20.05 -29.61 -2.74
CA ILE A 146 -20.17 -29.56 -1.29
C ILE A 146 -21.32 -30.49 -0.94
N GLU A 147 -20.97 -31.56 -0.29
CA GLU A 147 -21.94 -32.53 0.29
C GLU A 147 -21.93 -32.30 1.79
N THR A 148 -23.11 -32.36 2.41
CA THR A 148 -23.25 -32.18 3.84
C THR A 148 -23.88 -33.42 4.44
N SER A 149 -23.29 -33.95 5.50
CA SER A 149 -23.89 -35.02 6.27
C SER A 149 -24.23 -34.52 7.68
N LEU A 150 -25.48 -34.72 8.05
CA LEU A 150 -26.03 -34.29 9.34
C LEU A 150 -26.61 -35.53 10.04
N THR A 151 -26.04 -35.88 11.17
CA THR A 151 -26.50 -37.00 11.99
C THR A 151 -27.03 -36.43 13.31
N ARG A 152 -28.30 -36.76 13.62
CA ARG A 152 -28.97 -36.36 14.87
C ARG A 152 -28.96 -37.49 15.87
N ASP A 153 -28.63 -37.16 17.11
CA ASP A 153 -28.87 -38.02 18.28
C ASP A 153 -30.03 -37.40 19.07
N ASN A 154 -31.17 -38.07 18.98
CA ASN A 154 -32.41 -37.57 19.60
C ASN A 154 -32.38 -37.73 21.13
N ASP A 155 -31.67 -38.72 21.69
CA ASP A 155 -31.61 -38.97 23.12
C ASP A 155 -30.78 -37.86 23.82
N ARG A 156 -29.76 -37.38 23.13
CA ARG A 156 -28.89 -36.32 23.67
C ARG A 156 -29.24 -34.94 23.10
N ASN A 157 -30.18 -34.85 22.20
CA ASN A 157 -30.51 -33.65 21.44
C ASN A 157 -29.26 -32.97 20.86
N THR A 158 -28.40 -33.76 20.17
CA THR A 158 -27.16 -33.26 19.55
C THR A 158 -27.13 -33.55 18.05
N ILE A 159 -26.26 -32.78 17.37
CA ILE A 159 -26.03 -32.94 15.94
C ILE A 159 -24.53 -33.01 15.66
N ARG A 160 -24.12 -33.92 14.79
CA ARG A 160 -22.82 -33.94 14.12
C ARG A 160 -23.00 -33.46 12.69
N LEU A 161 -22.27 -32.42 12.31
CA LEU A 161 -22.36 -31.78 10.99
C LEU A 161 -21.00 -31.85 10.29
N PHE A 162 -21.01 -32.46 9.10
CA PHE A 162 -19.81 -32.54 8.28
C PHE A 162 -20.06 -31.87 6.94
N TYR A 163 -19.09 -31.02 6.52
CA TYR A 163 -19.04 -30.42 5.20
C TYR A 163 -17.95 -31.15 4.41
N ASP A 164 -18.33 -32.05 3.53
CA ASP A 164 -17.43 -32.77 2.65
C ASP A 164 -17.26 -31.98 1.35
N ILE A 165 -16.07 -31.37 1.18
CA ILE A 165 -15.82 -30.40 0.11
C ILE A 165 -14.80 -30.98 -0.88
N ASP A 166 -15.26 -31.24 -2.10
CA ASP A 166 -14.38 -31.46 -3.25
C ASP A 166 -14.18 -30.12 -3.98
N LEU A 167 -13.03 -29.51 -3.81
CA LEU A 167 -12.70 -28.24 -4.46
C LEU A 167 -12.58 -28.36 -5.99
N GLY A 168 -12.23 -29.53 -6.51
CA GLY A 168 -11.93 -29.70 -7.92
C GLY A 168 -10.73 -28.85 -8.38
N LYS A 169 -10.72 -28.51 -9.67
CA LYS A 169 -9.67 -27.64 -10.25
C LYS A 169 -10.13 -26.20 -10.26
N LYS A 170 -9.18 -25.27 -10.05
CA LYS A 170 -9.45 -23.83 -10.18
C LYS A 170 -9.87 -23.48 -11.61
N ALA A 171 -10.88 -22.64 -11.73
CA ALA A 171 -11.37 -22.12 -12.99
C ALA A 171 -10.38 -21.12 -13.61
N LYS A 172 -9.85 -21.42 -14.78
CA LYS A 172 -8.89 -20.57 -15.48
C LYS A 172 -9.58 -19.71 -16.54
N ILE A 173 -9.10 -18.49 -16.73
CA ILE A 173 -9.51 -17.63 -17.83
C ILE A 173 -8.70 -18.04 -19.07
N SER A 174 -9.38 -18.67 -20.05
CA SER A 174 -8.74 -19.07 -21.31
C SER A 174 -8.64 -17.91 -22.29
N GLU A 175 -9.64 -17.04 -22.31
CA GLU A 175 -9.74 -15.92 -23.24
C GLU A 175 -10.43 -14.72 -22.60
N ILE A 176 -10.05 -13.50 -23.01
CA ILE A 176 -10.72 -12.26 -22.64
C ILE A 176 -11.09 -11.53 -23.93
N ILE A 177 -12.38 -11.23 -24.08
CA ILE A 177 -12.96 -10.61 -25.27
C ILE A 177 -13.63 -9.29 -24.90
N PHE A 178 -13.51 -8.31 -25.77
CA PHE A 178 -14.22 -7.05 -25.68
C PHE A 178 -15.14 -6.90 -26.89
N LEU A 179 -16.43 -6.76 -26.64
CA LEU A 179 -17.50 -6.61 -27.65
C LEU A 179 -18.11 -5.20 -27.59
N GLY A 180 -18.96 -4.90 -28.55
CA GLY A 180 -19.74 -3.66 -28.63
C GLY A 180 -18.99 -2.49 -29.26
N ASP A 181 -19.44 -1.26 -28.96
CA ASP A 181 -18.87 -0.01 -29.49
C ASP A 181 -17.62 0.38 -28.70
N LYS A 182 -16.55 -0.38 -28.86
CA LYS A 182 -15.35 -0.26 -28.01
C LYS A 182 -14.37 0.86 -28.41
N LYS A 183 -14.46 1.45 -29.60
CA LYS A 183 -13.59 2.54 -30.11
C LYS A 183 -12.07 2.41 -29.87
N LEU A 184 -11.63 1.55 -28.96
CA LEU A 184 -10.24 1.32 -28.59
C LEU A 184 -9.81 -0.10 -28.94
N LYS A 185 -8.51 -0.31 -29.20
CA LYS A 185 -7.96 -1.62 -29.57
C LYS A 185 -7.94 -2.56 -28.35
N ASP A 186 -8.30 -3.83 -28.54
CA ASP A 186 -8.33 -4.86 -27.51
C ASP A 186 -7.02 -4.98 -26.72
N ARG A 187 -5.88 -4.82 -27.38
CA ARG A 187 -4.56 -4.82 -26.74
C ARG A 187 -4.46 -3.75 -25.65
N LYS A 188 -4.99 -2.54 -25.89
CA LYS A 188 -5.00 -1.46 -24.89
C LYS A 188 -5.94 -1.77 -23.73
N LEU A 189 -7.11 -2.34 -24.03
CA LEU A 189 -8.10 -2.71 -23.02
C LEU A 189 -7.59 -3.83 -22.11
N ARG A 190 -6.88 -4.81 -22.69
CA ARG A 190 -6.25 -5.89 -21.89
C ARG A 190 -5.19 -5.38 -20.92
N ASN A 191 -4.49 -4.31 -21.26
CA ASN A 191 -3.47 -3.73 -20.38
C ASN A 191 -4.08 -2.90 -19.23
N VAL A 192 -5.37 -2.57 -19.31
CA VAL A 192 -6.07 -1.78 -18.28
C VAL A 192 -6.65 -2.68 -17.19
N ILE A 193 -7.09 -3.87 -17.55
CA ILE A 193 -7.75 -4.82 -16.62
C ILE A 193 -6.73 -5.58 -15.78
N ALA A 194 -7.17 -5.99 -14.59
CA ALA A 194 -6.38 -6.80 -13.67
C ALA A 194 -6.46 -8.31 -13.98
N SER A 195 -7.53 -8.77 -14.65
CA SER A 195 -7.68 -10.16 -15.06
C SER A 195 -6.78 -10.51 -16.24
N GLU A 196 -6.21 -11.70 -16.23
CA GLU A 196 -5.27 -12.18 -17.24
C GLU A 196 -5.69 -13.52 -17.83
N THR A 197 -5.32 -13.76 -19.11
CA THR A 197 -5.47 -15.08 -19.72
C THR A 197 -4.44 -16.06 -19.20
N SER A 198 -4.86 -17.31 -18.95
CA SER A 198 -3.98 -18.41 -18.55
C SER A 198 -3.02 -18.77 -19.68
N LYS A 199 -1.72 -18.82 -19.39
CA LYS A 199 -0.63 -19.23 -20.28
C LYS A 199 0.29 -20.21 -19.54
N PRO A 200 0.98 -21.13 -20.22
CA PRO A 200 1.87 -22.10 -19.55
C PRO A 200 2.90 -21.48 -18.60
N TRP A 201 3.43 -20.32 -18.94
CA TRP A 201 4.43 -19.59 -18.14
C TRP A 201 3.82 -18.69 -17.02
N LYS A 202 2.49 -18.59 -16.93
CA LYS A 202 1.81 -17.82 -15.86
C LYS A 202 1.33 -18.72 -14.71
N PHE A 203 2.10 -19.76 -14.38
CA PHE A 203 1.71 -20.76 -13.37
C PHE A 203 1.69 -20.22 -11.93
N ILE A 204 2.38 -19.12 -11.67
CA ILE A 204 2.42 -18.45 -10.34
C ILE A 204 1.34 -17.38 -10.20
N SER A 205 0.82 -16.83 -11.31
CA SER A 205 -0.13 -15.73 -11.27
C SER A 205 -1.53 -16.16 -10.83
N ASN A 206 -2.05 -15.54 -9.77
CA ASN A 206 -3.44 -15.73 -9.34
C ASN A 206 -4.45 -14.96 -10.23
N LYS A 207 -3.98 -14.04 -11.08
CA LYS A 207 -4.81 -13.21 -11.95
C LYS A 207 -5.42 -13.98 -13.14
N VAL A 208 -4.92 -15.18 -13.38
CA VAL A 208 -5.40 -16.09 -14.43
C VAL A 208 -6.61 -16.92 -14.03
N TYR A 209 -7.03 -16.86 -12.76
CA TYR A 209 -8.21 -17.54 -12.28
C TYR A 209 -9.41 -16.60 -12.26
N LEU A 210 -10.60 -17.15 -12.49
CA LEU A 210 -11.83 -16.37 -12.45
C LEU A 210 -12.11 -15.89 -11.01
N ASP A 211 -12.41 -14.59 -10.86
CA ASP A 211 -12.67 -13.95 -9.58
C ASP A 211 -13.66 -12.80 -9.78
N GLU A 212 -14.81 -12.88 -9.13
CA GLU A 212 -15.90 -11.91 -9.29
C GLU A 212 -15.52 -10.50 -8.81
N GLN A 213 -14.75 -10.40 -7.74
CA GLN A 213 -14.31 -9.09 -7.22
C GLN A 213 -13.32 -8.43 -8.20
N ARG A 214 -12.46 -9.25 -8.82
CA ARG A 214 -11.54 -8.76 -9.85
C ARG A 214 -12.29 -8.33 -11.11
N ILE A 215 -13.34 -9.03 -11.51
CA ILE A 215 -14.20 -8.61 -12.64
C ILE A 215 -14.87 -7.26 -12.35
N LYS A 216 -15.35 -7.04 -11.10
CA LYS A 216 -15.88 -5.73 -10.69
C LYS A 216 -14.80 -4.63 -10.77
N LEU A 217 -13.58 -4.94 -10.33
CA LEU A 217 -12.44 -4.04 -10.48
C LEU A 217 -12.14 -3.75 -11.96
N ASP A 218 -12.12 -4.77 -12.81
CA ASP A 218 -11.88 -4.62 -14.25
C ASP A 218 -12.91 -3.71 -14.92
N LYS A 219 -14.20 -3.86 -14.56
CA LYS A 219 -15.26 -2.94 -15.04
C LYS A 219 -14.97 -1.51 -14.66
N ARG A 220 -14.58 -1.26 -13.40
CA ARG A 220 -14.24 0.08 -12.91
C ARG A 220 -13.01 0.65 -13.63
N LEU A 221 -11.95 -0.16 -13.78
CA LEU A 221 -10.73 0.24 -14.48
C LEU A 221 -11.00 0.60 -15.94
N LEU A 222 -11.79 -0.22 -16.65
CA LEU A 222 -12.20 0.06 -18.03
C LEU A 222 -13.02 1.35 -18.10
N THR A 223 -14.03 1.53 -17.25
CA THR A 223 -14.87 2.74 -17.24
C THR A 223 -14.02 3.98 -16.99
N ASN A 224 -13.13 3.97 -16.00
CA ASN A 224 -12.24 5.10 -15.72
C ASN A 224 -11.27 5.37 -16.89
N TYR A 225 -10.76 4.31 -17.51
CA TYR A 225 -9.89 4.45 -18.69
C TYR A 225 -10.61 5.10 -19.86
N TYR A 226 -11.84 4.69 -20.16
CA TYR A 226 -12.65 5.32 -21.19
C TYR A 226 -12.96 6.78 -20.88
N LYS A 227 -13.38 7.08 -19.64
CA LYS A 227 -13.59 8.44 -19.16
C LYS A 227 -12.33 9.30 -19.32
N ASN A 228 -11.14 8.76 -19.02
CA ASN A 228 -9.87 9.44 -19.21
C ASN A 228 -9.46 9.64 -20.68
N LYS A 229 -10.07 8.91 -21.60
CA LYS A 229 -9.88 9.09 -23.06
C LYS A 229 -10.93 9.99 -23.72
N GLY A 230 -11.83 10.56 -22.91
CA GLY A 230 -12.86 11.49 -23.35
C GLY A 230 -14.26 10.89 -23.48
N TYR A 231 -14.43 9.61 -23.28
CA TYR A 231 -15.73 8.94 -23.41
C TYR A 231 -16.52 9.05 -22.09
N TYR A 232 -17.10 10.22 -21.84
CA TYR A 232 -17.78 10.56 -20.60
C TYR A 232 -18.93 9.62 -20.24
N LEU A 233 -19.79 9.30 -21.23
CA LEU A 233 -20.97 8.44 -21.07
C LEU A 233 -20.66 6.94 -21.22
N SER A 234 -19.38 6.56 -21.30
CA SER A 234 -19.01 5.16 -21.48
C SER A 234 -19.58 4.26 -20.37
N LYS A 235 -20.11 3.12 -20.78
CA LYS A 235 -20.67 2.08 -19.90
C LYS A 235 -20.08 0.73 -20.26
N ILE A 236 -19.82 -0.07 -19.23
CA ILE A 236 -19.59 -1.51 -19.37
C ILE A 236 -20.89 -2.18 -18.94
N ASN A 237 -21.78 -2.42 -19.93
CA ASN A 237 -23.15 -2.88 -19.67
C ASN A 237 -23.15 -4.24 -18.99
N ASP A 238 -22.68 -5.26 -19.72
CA ASP A 238 -22.66 -6.62 -19.25
C ASP A 238 -21.26 -7.20 -19.26
N THR A 239 -21.00 -8.02 -18.26
CA THR A 239 -19.82 -8.88 -18.22
C THR A 239 -20.32 -10.29 -17.98
N PHE A 240 -20.13 -11.16 -18.94
CA PHE A 240 -20.55 -12.53 -18.82
C PHE A 240 -19.37 -13.49 -18.99
N VAL A 241 -19.55 -14.65 -18.42
CA VAL A 241 -18.55 -15.69 -18.36
C VAL A 241 -19.10 -16.93 -19.02
N GLU A 242 -18.50 -17.33 -20.12
CA GLU A 242 -18.85 -18.55 -20.83
C GLU A 242 -17.98 -19.71 -20.33
N SER A 243 -18.63 -20.77 -19.83
CA SER A 243 -17.93 -22.00 -19.48
C SER A 243 -17.45 -22.71 -20.75
N GLN A 244 -16.19 -23.12 -20.74
CA GLN A 244 -15.57 -23.89 -21.82
C GLN A 244 -15.14 -25.27 -21.33
N LYS A 245 -14.75 -26.14 -22.26
CA LYS A 245 -14.17 -27.45 -21.93
C LYS A 245 -12.93 -27.28 -21.04
N ASN A 246 -12.60 -28.28 -20.22
CA ASN A 246 -11.41 -28.32 -19.36
C ASN A 246 -11.38 -27.31 -18.18
N ASN A 247 -12.51 -27.03 -17.56
CA ASN A 247 -12.62 -26.12 -16.41
C ASN A 247 -12.04 -24.73 -16.69
N SER A 248 -12.24 -24.25 -17.90
CA SER A 248 -11.82 -22.90 -18.30
C SER A 248 -13.02 -22.03 -18.65
N PHE A 249 -12.78 -20.72 -18.57
CA PHE A 249 -13.81 -19.72 -18.86
C PHE A 249 -13.29 -18.71 -19.86
N LYS A 250 -14.20 -18.23 -20.68
CA LYS A 250 -14.04 -17.07 -21.52
C LYS A 250 -14.73 -15.88 -20.85
N LEU A 251 -14.00 -14.82 -20.61
CA LEU A 251 -14.49 -13.59 -19.98
C LEU A 251 -14.82 -12.56 -21.07
N VAL A 252 -16.04 -12.08 -21.10
CA VAL A 252 -16.50 -11.14 -22.14
C VAL A 252 -17.01 -9.86 -21.51
N PHE A 253 -16.44 -8.73 -21.96
CA PHE A 253 -16.87 -7.38 -21.57
C PHE A 253 -17.64 -6.75 -22.74
N ASN A 254 -18.89 -6.37 -22.53
CA ASN A 254 -19.69 -5.65 -23.50
C ASN A 254 -19.61 -4.14 -23.21
N ILE A 255 -19.00 -3.40 -24.14
CA ILE A 255 -18.61 -2.00 -23.97
C ILE A 255 -19.46 -1.12 -24.87
N GLU A 256 -20.00 -0.06 -24.27
CA GLU A 256 -20.65 1.03 -24.98
C GLU A 256 -19.85 2.31 -24.70
N ALA A 257 -18.92 2.63 -25.62
CA ALA A 257 -18.04 3.79 -25.45
C ALA A 257 -18.77 5.11 -25.65
N GLY A 258 -19.66 5.17 -26.63
CA GLY A 258 -20.34 6.39 -27.02
C GLY A 258 -19.42 7.39 -27.71
N GLU A 259 -19.78 8.66 -27.68
CA GLU A 259 -19.03 9.75 -28.28
C GLU A 259 -18.01 10.37 -27.32
N LYS A 260 -17.03 11.08 -27.87
CA LYS A 260 -16.06 11.84 -27.07
C LYS A 260 -16.63 13.17 -26.67
N PHE A 261 -16.46 13.50 -25.40
CA PHE A 261 -16.82 14.79 -24.82
C PHE A 261 -15.62 15.68 -24.65
N PHE A 262 -15.87 16.99 -24.66
CA PHE A 262 -14.88 18.05 -24.49
C PHE A 262 -15.34 18.98 -23.37
N PHE A 263 -14.38 19.52 -22.63
CA PHE A 263 -14.64 20.58 -21.68
C PHE A 263 -15.07 21.85 -22.41
N ASN A 264 -16.24 22.40 -22.09
CA ASN A 264 -16.72 23.65 -22.65
C ASN A 264 -16.39 24.78 -21.69
N ASP A 265 -17.08 24.90 -20.59
CA ASP A 265 -16.78 25.87 -19.55
C ASP A 265 -16.49 25.17 -18.21
N LEU A 266 -15.49 25.70 -17.49
CA LEU A 266 -15.10 25.20 -16.18
C LEU A 266 -14.98 26.40 -15.27
N LYS A 267 -15.78 26.42 -14.19
CA LYS A 267 -15.84 27.51 -13.22
C LYS A 267 -15.56 27.00 -11.82
N LEU A 268 -14.89 27.83 -11.04
CA LEU A 268 -14.74 27.66 -9.62
C LEU A 268 -15.57 28.76 -8.92
N GLU A 269 -16.57 28.36 -8.15
CA GLU A 269 -17.38 29.22 -7.33
C GLU A 269 -16.90 29.11 -5.87
N LEU A 270 -16.57 30.26 -5.29
CA LEU A 270 -16.04 30.36 -3.94
C LEU A 270 -17.03 31.13 -3.07
N PRO A 271 -17.13 30.80 -1.77
CA PRO A 271 -17.80 31.64 -0.78
C PRO A 271 -17.28 33.09 -0.81
N THR A 272 -18.10 34.03 -0.38
CA THR A 272 -17.81 35.47 -0.48
C THR A 272 -16.64 35.95 0.36
N ASP A 273 -16.33 35.23 1.44
CA ASP A 273 -15.27 35.48 2.41
C ASP A 273 -13.93 34.83 2.01
N PHE A 274 -13.92 34.02 0.94
CA PHE A 274 -12.72 33.35 0.47
C PHE A 274 -11.87 34.26 -0.42
N ASN A 275 -10.57 34.31 -0.15
CA ASN A 275 -9.64 35.08 -0.97
C ASN A 275 -9.40 34.40 -2.32
N LYS A 276 -9.91 34.99 -3.40
CA LYS A 276 -9.80 34.49 -4.78
C LYS A 276 -8.35 34.32 -5.26
N ASP A 277 -7.43 35.11 -4.72
CA ASP A 277 -6.01 35.03 -5.11
C ASP A 277 -5.38 33.71 -4.68
N HIS A 278 -5.83 33.07 -3.62
CA HIS A 278 -5.37 31.76 -3.19
C HIS A 278 -5.66 30.67 -4.24
N PHE A 279 -6.74 30.82 -5.02
CA PHE A 279 -7.20 29.86 -6.02
C PHE A 279 -6.86 30.29 -7.47
N ARG A 280 -6.00 31.29 -7.66
CA ARG A 280 -5.64 31.83 -8.97
C ARG A 280 -5.01 30.79 -9.88
N ASP A 281 -4.20 29.88 -9.34
CA ASP A 281 -3.54 28.85 -10.13
C ASP A 281 -4.51 27.77 -10.60
N ILE A 282 -5.53 27.44 -9.81
CA ILE A 282 -6.63 26.57 -10.23
C ILE A 282 -7.38 27.19 -11.38
N THR A 283 -7.72 28.47 -11.28
CA THR A 283 -8.40 29.21 -12.37
C THR A 283 -7.60 29.16 -13.67
N LYS A 284 -6.25 29.26 -13.60
CA LYS A 284 -5.39 29.08 -14.77
C LYS A 284 -5.46 27.67 -15.36
N VAL A 285 -5.50 26.63 -14.47
CA VAL A 285 -5.63 25.23 -14.89
C VAL A 285 -6.97 24.99 -15.57
N LEU A 286 -8.08 25.47 -14.98
CA LEU A 286 -9.42 25.38 -15.56
C LEU A 286 -9.47 25.99 -16.95
N ASN A 287 -8.93 27.19 -17.12
CA ASN A 287 -8.87 27.88 -18.42
C ASN A 287 -8.03 27.10 -19.46
N LYS A 288 -6.95 26.43 -19.05
CA LYS A 288 -6.14 25.59 -19.95
C LYS A 288 -6.87 24.32 -20.39
N LEU A 289 -7.86 23.86 -19.66
CA LEU A 289 -8.65 22.67 -19.99
C LEU A 289 -9.80 22.94 -20.95
N LYS A 290 -10.27 24.19 -21.08
CA LYS A 290 -11.32 24.56 -22.05
C LYS A 290 -10.97 24.08 -23.46
N GLY A 291 -11.92 23.43 -24.13
CA GLY A 291 -11.77 22.85 -25.44
C GLY A 291 -10.97 21.55 -25.51
N LYS A 292 -10.36 21.10 -24.43
CA LYS A 292 -9.67 19.80 -24.36
C LYS A 292 -10.65 18.65 -24.14
N LYS A 293 -10.22 17.45 -24.51
CA LYS A 293 -10.99 16.23 -24.27
C LYS A 293 -11.23 16.06 -22.78
N TYR A 294 -12.44 15.61 -22.45
CA TYR A 294 -12.78 15.24 -21.08
C TYR A 294 -11.78 14.20 -20.53
N SER A 295 -11.47 14.33 -19.26
CA SER A 295 -10.65 13.36 -18.52
C SER A 295 -11.06 13.41 -17.05
N LEU A 296 -11.50 12.28 -16.53
CA LEU A 296 -11.84 12.10 -15.11
C LEU A 296 -10.64 12.45 -14.21
N ASN A 297 -9.47 12.00 -14.59
CA ASN A 297 -8.21 12.27 -13.87
C ASN A 297 -7.89 13.77 -13.75
N ASN A 298 -8.26 14.58 -14.75
CA ASN A 298 -8.06 16.03 -14.68
C ASN A 298 -9.01 16.66 -13.65
N ILE A 299 -10.23 16.17 -13.57
CA ILE A 299 -11.20 16.63 -12.57
C ILE A 299 -10.76 16.24 -11.15
N GLU A 300 -10.37 14.98 -10.96
CA GLU A 300 -9.83 14.50 -9.67
C GLU A 300 -8.62 15.33 -9.22
N LYS A 301 -7.67 15.59 -10.11
CA LYS A 301 -6.51 16.45 -9.80
C LYS A 301 -6.89 17.89 -9.43
N ILE A 302 -7.91 18.45 -10.05
CA ILE A 302 -8.38 19.79 -9.69
C ILE A 302 -9.00 19.79 -8.28
N LEU A 303 -9.80 18.78 -7.96
CA LEU A 303 -10.36 18.63 -6.62
C LEU A 303 -9.25 18.47 -5.58
N ASP A 304 -8.28 17.58 -5.81
CA ASP A 304 -7.13 17.40 -4.93
C ASP A 304 -6.36 18.71 -4.71
N GLU A 305 -6.21 19.53 -5.76
CA GLU A 305 -5.54 20.83 -5.65
C GLU A 305 -6.38 21.87 -4.90
N VAL A 306 -7.70 21.87 -5.12
CA VAL A 306 -8.64 22.71 -4.34
C VAL A 306 -8.54 22.36 -2.85
N ASP A 307 -8.57 21.07 -2.53
CA ASP A 307 -8.47 20.57 -1.16
C ASP A 307 -7.13 20.94 -0.50
N LYS A 308 -6.02 20.80 -1.23
CA LYS A 308 -4.69 21.21 -0.73
C LYS A 308 -4.62 22.70 -0.42
N ILE A 309 -5.18 23.55 -1.29
CA ILE A 309 -5.22 25.00 -1.06
C ILE A 309 -6.09 25.30 0.14
N ALA A 310 -7.27 24.68 0.25
CA ALA A 310 -8.16 24.87 1.39
C ALA A 310 -7.41 24.54 2.70
N LEU A 311 -6.75 23.39 2.76
CA LEU A 311 -5.97 22.99 3.92
C LEU A 311 -4.79 23.92 4.21
N SER A 312 -4.01 24.31 3.18
CA SER A 312 -2.80 25.14 3.36
C SER A 312 -3.11 26.57 3.76
N LYS A 313 -4.33 27.07 3.45
CA LYS A 313 -4.82 28.40 3.78
C LYS A 313 -5.77 28.42 4.96
N GLN A 314 -5.88 27.29 5.68
CA GLN A 314 -6.69 27.13 6.88
C GLN A 314 -8.18 27.43 6.65
N TYR A 315 -8.71 27.13 5.46
CA TYR A 315 -10.13 27.09 5.22
C TYR A 315 -10.71 25.81 5.82
N GLU A 316 -11.27 25.93 6.99
CA GLU A 316 -11.89 24.83 7.73
C GLU A 316 -13.33 24.61 7.26
N PHE A 317 -13.86 23.41 7.47
CA PHE A 317 -15.27 23.09 7.21
C PHE A 317 -15.75 23.37 5.78
N VAL A 318 -14.93 23.07 4.79
CA VAL A 318 -15.26 23.25 3.38
C VAL A 318 -15.34 21.92 2.64
N ASN A 319 -16.25 21.86 1.69
CA ASN A 319 -16.40 20.74 0.77
C ASN A 319 -16.49 21.27 -0.66
N ALA A 320 -15.79 20.61 -1.57
CA ALA A 320 -15.85 20.93 -2.99
C ALA A 320 -16.87 20.02 -3.69
N LYS A 321 -17.97 20.58 -4.17
CA LYS A 321 -18.98 19.87 -4.96
C LYS A 321 -18.85 20.18 -6.42
N ILE A 322 -19.02 19.14 -7.25
CA ILE A 322 -19.03 19.29 -8.70
C ILE A 322 -20.45 19.20 -9.21
N LYS A 323 -20.85 20.19 -10.01
CA LYS A 323 -22.04 20.13 -10.87
C LYS A 323 -21.62 20.01 -12.31
N GLU A 324 -22.10 18.97 -12.97
CA GLU A 324 -21.82 18.65 -14.37
C GLU A 324 -23.06 18.90 -15.21
N LYS A 325 -22.91 19.54 -16.37
CA LYS A 325 -24.02 19.78 -17.29
C LYS A 325 -23.58 19.49 -18.72
N ILE A 326 -24.33 18.63 -19.39
CA ILE A 326 -24.21 18.45 -20.84
C ILE A 326 -24.93 19.62 -21.52
N ILE A 327 -24.18 20.41 -22.29
CA ILE A 327 -24.71 21.60 -22.98
C ILE A 327 -25.07 21.28 -24.45
N ASP A 328 -24.29 20.44 -25.10
CA ASP A 328 -24.45 20.07 -26.50
C ASP A 328 -24.08 18.59 -26.64
N LYS A 329 -24.28 18.00 -27.84
CA LYS A 329 -24.05 16.58 -28.13
C LYS A 329 -22.75 16.01 -27.55
N ASN A 330 -21.72 16.84 -27.38
CA ASN A 330 -20.39 16.38 -26.90
C ASN A 330 -19.63 17.42 -26.06
N LYS A 331 -20.34 18.39 -25.44
CA LYS A 331 -19.73 19.43 -24.60
C LYS A 331 -20.24 19.36 -23.19
N LEU A 332 -19.33 19.55 -22.23
CA LEU A 332 -19.59 19.50 -20.81
C LEU A 332 -19.17 20.80 -20.13
N ASP A 333 -20.07 21.38 -19.37
CA ASP A 333 -19.75 22.42 -18.39
C ASP A 333 -19.57 21.81 -17.00
N PHE A 334 -18.60 22.34 -16.28
CA PHE A 334 -18.30 21.96 -14.91
C PHE A 334 -18.31 23.19 -14.01
N VAL A 335 -19.08 23.13 -12.95
CA VAL A 335 -19.05 24.11 -11.87
C VAL A 335 -18.56 23.42 -10.62
N ILE A 336 -17.39 23.80 -10.16
CA ILE A 336 -16.82 23.37 -8.88
C ILE A 336 -17.23 24.44 -7.88
N THR A 337 -18.13 24.10 -6.97
CA THR A 337 -18.61 25.01 -5.93
C THR A 337 -17.97 24.60 -4.62
N MET A 338 -17.27 25.53 -3.98
CA MET A 338 -16.86 25.34 -2.59
C MET A 338 -18.00 25.81 -1.68
N GLU A 339 -18.43 24.94 -0.79
CA GLU A 339 -19.49 25.21 0.16
C GLU A 339 -18.94 25.08 1.58
N GLU A 340 -19.32 25.96 2.49
CA GLU A 340 -19.09 25.73 3.91
C GLU A 340 -19.97 24.57 4.37
N THR A 341 -19.39 23.69 5.16
CA THR A 341 -20.11 22.58 5.79
C THR A 341 -20.42 22.90 7.25
N GLU A 342 -21.30 22.11 7.85
CA GLU A 342 -21.53 22.19 9.29
C GLU A 342 -20.22 22.03 10.06
N LYS A 343 -20.05 22.82 11.11
CA LYS A 343 -18.84 22.84 11.93
C LYS A 343 -18.92 21.72 12.95
N PHE A 344 -18.14 20.69 12.73
CA PHE A 344 -17.97 19.60 13.68
C PHE A 344 -16.59 19.67 14.33
N TYR A 345 -16.52 19.34 15.61
CA TYR A 345 -15.27 19.24 16.36
C TYR A 345 -15.10 17.82 16.88
N VAL A 346 -13.85 17.40 17.07
CA VAL A 346 -13.53 16.09 17.63
C VAL A 346 -13.71 16.13 19.14
N GLU A 347 -14.71 15.43 19.67
CA GLU A 347 -14.92 15.32 21.10
C GLU A 347 -13.89 14.35 21.72
N LYS A 348 -13.72 13.18 21.08
CA LYS A 348 -12.88 12.11 21.60
C LYS A 348 -12.39 11.20 20.49
N ILE A 349 -11.16 10.71 20.63
CA ILE A 349 -10.56 9.67 19.78
C ILE A 349 -10.30 8.43 20.64
N ASN A 350 -11.06 7.37 20.43
CA ASN A 350 -10.87 6.09 21.06
C ASN A 350 -10.02 5.18 20.16
N ILE A 351 -8.99 4.57 20.72
CA ILE A 351 -8.13 3.63 20.02
C ILE A 351 -8.25 2.28 20.70
N SER A 352 -8.44 1.21 19.92
CA SER A 352 -8.59 -0.15 20.44
C SER A 352 -7.95 -1.19 19.51
N GLY A 353 -7.61 -2.36 20.08
CA GLY A 353 -6.98 -3.45 19.34
C GLY A 353 -5.45 -3.40 19.29
N ASN A 354 -4.82 -2.39 19.89
CA ASN A 354 -3.38 -2.22 20.01
C ASN A 354 -2.86 -2.92 21.29
N ASN A 355 -2.76 -4.26 21.25
CA ASN A 355 -2.37 -5.05 22.42
C ASN A 355 -0.86 -4.99 22.71
N ILE A 356 -0.03 -4.79 21.69
CA ILE A 356 1.43 -4.73 21.73
C ILE A 356 1.90 -3.30 21.53
N THR A 357 1.33 -2.60 20.52
CA THR A 357 1.71 -1.24 20.15
C THR A 357 1.21 -0.24 21.18
N LEU A 358 2.10 0.59 21.72
CA LEU A 358 1.72 1.68 22.61
C LEU A 358 0.78 2.66 21.92
N GLU A 359 -0.23 3.12 22.63
CA GLU A 359 -1.23 4.06 22.11
C GLU A 359 -0.59 5.36 21.58
N GLU A 360 0.47 5.82 22.22
CA GLU A 360 1.27 6.97 21.80
C GLU A 360 1.74 6.86 20.34
N VAL A 361 2.09 5.66 19.87
CA VAL A 361 2.55 5.43 18.48
C VAL A 361 1.45 5.70 17.48
N LEU A 362 0.20 5.41 17.83
CA LEU A 362 -0.96 5.69 17.00
C LEU A 362 -1.35 7.16 17.09
N ARG A 363 -1.44 7.73 18.31
CA ARG A 363 -1.77 9.15 18.53
C ARG A 363 -0.80 10.08 17.84
N ASN A 364 0.51 9.83 17.95
CA ASN A 364 1.54 10.63 17.24
C ASN A 364 1.49 10.53 15.69
N THR A 365 0.61 9.68 15.16
CA THR A 365 0.39 9.56 13.72
C THR A 365 -0.82 10.40 13.26
N LEU A 366 -1.68 10.78 14.21
CA LEU A 366 -2.86 11.60 13.94
C LEU A 366 -2.44 13.04 13.67
N ILE A 367 -3.11 13.67 12.70
CA ILE A 367 -2.95 15.08 12.36
C ILE A 367 -4.07 15.91 13.00
N VAL A 368 -5.19 15.23 13.30
CA VAL A 368 -6.36 15.81 13.98
C VAL A 368 -6.37 15.28 15.40
N ASP A 369 -6.52 16.17 16.38
CA ASP A 369 -6.54 15.83 17.79
C ASP A 369 -7.93 16.12 18.41
N GLU A 370 -8.12 15.72 19.67
CA GLU A 370 -9.32 16.00 20.44
C GLU A 370 -9.44 17.51 20.68
N GLY A 371 -10.61 18.08 20.39
CA GLY A 371 -10.88 19.52 20.40
C GLY A 371 -10.66 20.24 19.07
N ASP A 372 -9.98 19.60 18.10
CA ASP A 372 -9.74 20.18 16.78
C ASP A 372 -11.03 20.19 15.92
N PRO A 373 -11.11 21.08 14.93
CA PRO A 373 -12.09 20.98 13.86
C PRO A 373 -12.00 19.63 13.15
N TYR A 374 -13.11 18.91 13.04
CA TYR A 374 -13.14 17.66 12.29
C TYR A 374 -12.96 17.92 10.79
N ASN A 375 -11.85 17.48 10.25
CA ASN A 375 -11.55 17.54 8.82
C ASN A 375 -11.31 16.14 8.27
N GLU A 376 -12.20 15.68 7.40
CA GLU A 376 -12.15 14.32 6.83
C GLU A 376 -10.87 14.06 6.04
N ILE A 377 -10.32 15.05 5.34
CA ILE A 377 -9.10 14.92 4.53
C ILE A 377 -7.90 14.71 5.44
N LEU A 378 -7.74 15.53 6.49
CA LEU A 378 -6.67 15.40 7.48
C LEU A 378 -6.78 14.09 8.24
N PHE A 379 -8.00 13.70 8.60
CA PHE A 379 -8.26 12.43 9.24
C PHE A 379 -7.88 11.25 8.34
N ASN A 380 -8.32 11.23 7.07
CA ASN A 380 -7.96 10.21 6.10
C ASN A 380 -6.44 10.15 5.83
N LYS A 381 -5.75 11.30 5.84
CA LYS A 381 -4.29 11.38 5.77
C LYS A 381 -3.64 10.72 6.99
N SER A 382 -4.17 10.95 8.19
CA SER A 382 -3.74 10.30 9.43
C SER A 382 -3.87 8.77 9.33
N ILE A 383 -5.03 8.28 8.88
CA ILE A 383 -5.27 6.84 8.70
C ILE A 383 -4.35 6.25 7.64
N SER A 384 -4.06 6.98 6.56
CA SER A 384 -3.10 6.56 5.53
C SER A 384 -1.67 6.48 6.09
N LYS A 385 -1.24 7.47 6.88
CA LYS A 385 0.04 7.44 7.61
C LYS A 385 0.11 6.23 8.56
N MET A 386 -0.97 5.94 9.30
CA MET A 386 -1.06 4.80 10.21
C MET A 386 -0.92 3.45 9.47
N LYS A 387 -1.61 3.29 8.34
CA LYS A 387 -1.50 2.10 7.47
C LYS A 387 -0.09 1.95 6.89
N SER A 388 0.58 3.05 6.54
CA SER A 388 1.93 3.05 5.96
C SER A 388 3.03 2.61 6.93
N LYS A 389 2.78 2.66 8.25
CA LYS A 389 3.70 2.11 9.26
C LYS A 389 3.91 0.60 9.12
N ASN A 390 3.01 -0.11 8.43
CA ASN A 390 3.08 -1.55 8.15
C ASN A 390 3.11 -2.45 9.40
N ILE A 391 2.56 -1.96 10.52
CA ILE A 391 2.47 -2.70 11.80
C ILE A 391 1.06 -3.26 12.05
N PHE A 392 0.08 -2.84 11.26
CA PHE A 392 -1.31 -3.30 11.35
C PHE A 392 -1.72 -4.08 10.12
N SER A 393 -2.46 -5.18 10.30
CA SER A 393 -3.12 -5.93 9.22
C SER A 393 -4.38 -5.21 8.77
N LYS A 394 -5.05 -4.50 9.70
CA LYS A 394 -6.29 -3.78 9.45
C LYS A 394 -6.38 -2.52 10.31
N VAL A 395 -6.89 -1.47 9.73
CA VAL A 395 -7.27 -0.23 10.43
C VAL A 395 -8.68 0.11 9.98
N LYS A 396 -9.63 0.02 10.90
CA LYS A 396 -11.02 0.44 10.71
C LYS A 396 -11.26 1.71 11.48
N THR A 397 -12.18 2.52 11.00
CA THR A 397 -12.60 3.76 11.65
C THR A 397 -14.12 3.83 11.64
N GLU A 398 -14.69 4.25 12.75
CA GLU A 398 -16.11 4.57 12.89
C GLU A 398 -16.22 5.98 13.45
N ILE A 399 -17.13 6.76 12.90
CA ILE A 399 -17.37 8.14 13.34
C ILE A 399 -18.83 8.24 13.73
N THR A 400 -19.05 8.59 14.98
CA THR A 400 -20.39 8.72 15.58
C THR A 400 -20.60 10.13 16.08
N ASP A 401 -21.86 10.52 16.27
CA ASP A 401 -22.19 11.78 16.91
C ASP A 401 -21.79 11.75 18.38
N GLY A 402 -21.28 12.87 18.88
CA GLY A 402 -20.90 13.06 20.26
C GLY A 402 -22.06 13.45 21.15
N ASN A 403 -21.75 13.93 22.37
CA ASN A 403 -22.76 14.34 23.37
C ASN A 403 -23.53 15.61 22.95
N GLU A 404 -22.97 16.42 22.05
CA GLU A 404 -23.63 17.60 21.48
C GLU A 404 -23.69 17.46 19.95
N ALA A 405 -24.64 18.14 19.32
CA ALA A 405 -24.92 18.00 17.88
C ALA A 405 -23.75 18.38 16.95
N ASN A 406 -22.82 19.19 17.44
CA ASN A 406 -21.63 19.63 16.70
C ASN A 406 -20.35 18.86 17.08
N LEU A 407 -20.45 17.79 17.88
CA LEU A 407 -19.32 16.98 18.30
C LEU A 407 -19.31 15.61 17.60
N LYS A 408 -18.12 15.10 17.32
CA LYS A 408 -17.91 13.78 16.73
C LYS A 408 -16.97 12.96 17.60
N ILE A 409 -17.33 11.70 17.80
CA ILE A 409 -16.46 10.70 18.43
C ILE A 409 -15.87 9.83 17.33
N ILE A 410 -14.57 9.64 17.38
CA ILE A 410 -13.81 8.85 16.40
C ILE A 410 -13.32 7.58 17.09
N ASP A 411 -13.77 6.42 16.61
CA ASP A 411 -13.29 5.12 17.03
C ASP A 411 -12.32 4.57 16.00
N ILE A 412 -11.07 4.28 16.40
CA ILE A 412 -10.03 3.68 15.56
C ILE A 412 -9.77 2.28 16.10
N ILE A 413 -10.13 1.27 15.31
CA ILE A 413 -9.99 -0.14 15.66
C ILE A 413 -8.87 -0.72 14.80
N VAL A 414 -7.77 -1.15 15.44
CA VAL A 414 -6.62 -1.73 14.75
C VAL A 414 -6.53 -3.23 15.01
N GLU A 415 -5.99 -3.95 14.05
CA GLU A 415 -5.62 -5.35 14.16
C GLU A 415 -4.13 -5.47 13.87
N GLU A 416 -3.34 -5.83 14.87
CA GLU A 416 -1.90 -5.93 14.78
C GLU A 416 -1.47 -7.14 13.95
N LYS A 417 -0.29 -7.08 13.35
CA LYS A 417 0.35 -8.20 12.66
C LYS A 417 1.80 -8.35 13.13
N PRO A 418 2.42 -9.51 12.90
CA PRO A 418 3.86 -9.65 13.10
C PRO A 418 4.64 -8.58 12.33
N THR A 419 5.59 -7.92 13.00
CA THR A 419 6.34 -6.77 12.48
C THR A 419 7.80 -7.09 12.16
N GLY A 420 8.26 -8.27 12.60
CA GLY A 420 9.58 -8.82 12.28
C GLY A 420 9.60 -9.43 10.88
N GLU A 421 10.61 -9.08 10.10
CA GLU A 421 10.85 -9.59 8.74
C GLU A 421 12.27 -10.15 8.69
N ILE A 422 12.42 -11.35 8.10
CA ILE A 422 13.72 -11.93 7.79
C ILE A 422 13.85 -11.98 6.28
N SER A 423 14.93 -11.42 5.75
CA SER A 423 15.25 -11.46 4.33
C SER A 423 16.54 -12.25 4.09
N LEU A 424 16.54 -13.07 3.06
CA LEU A 424 17.72 -13.75 2.54
C LEU A 424 17.73 -13.55 1.03
N GLY A 425 18.86 -13.20 0.50
CA GLY A 425 19.02 -12.98 -0.93
C GLY A 425 20.38 -13.46 -1.42
N ALA A 426 20.42 -13.82 -2.67
CA ALA A 426 21.66 -14.09 -3.40
C ALA A 426 21.54 -13.43 -4.76
N GLY A 427 22.64 -12.83 -5.21
CA GLY A 427 22.76 -12.20 -6.51
C GLY A 427 23.94 -12.81 -7.28
N VAL A 428 23.77 -12.97 -8.59
CA VAL A 428 24.84 -13.33 -9.51
C VAL A 428 24.76 -12.38 -10.70
N GLY A 429 25.87 -11.83 -11.07
CA GLY A 429 25.94 -10.90 -12.19
C GLY A 429 27.32 -10.84 -12.81
N THR A 430 27.47 -10.04 -13.83
CA THR A 430 28.75 -9.81 -14.51
C THR A 430 29.79 -9.10 -13.64
N ASN A 431 29.33 -8.46 -12.54
CA ASN A 431 30.21 -7.81 -11.55
C ASN A 431 30.48 -8.71 -10.33
N GLY A 432 30.33 -10.04 -10.47
CA GLY A 432 30.55 -11.00 -9.41
C GLY A 432 29.27 -11.55 -8.78
N SER A 433 29.45 -12.29 -7.69
CA SER A 433 28.39 -12.89 -6.90
C SER A 433 28.25 -12.22 -5.54
N SER A 434 27.04 -12.24 -5.00
CA SER A 434 26.77 -11.74 -3.65
C SER A 434 25.72 -12.58 -2.93
N VAL A 435 25.88 -12.73 -1.63
CA VAL A 435 24.91 -13.33 -0.74
C VAL A 435 24.69 -12.38 0.43
N GLY A 436 23.44 -12.16 0.77
CA GLY A 436 23.12 -11.28 1.89
C GLY A 436 21.88 -11.73 2.65
N GLY A 437 21.76 -11.21 3.85
CA GLY A 437 20.59 -11.42 4.70
C GLY A 437 20.35 -10.23 5.61
N GLY A 438 19.10 -10.08 6.00
CA GLY A 438 18.72 -9.00 6.91
C GLY A 438 17.62 -9.41 7.87
N ILE A 439 17.61 -8.76 9.00
CA ILE A 439 16.54 -8.84 10.01
C ILE A 439 16.03 -7.44 10.21
N LYS A 440 14.73 -7.25 10.03
CA LYS A 440 14.07 -5.97 10.22
C LYS A 440 12.93 -6.12 11.20
N GLU A 441 12.85 -5.23 12.17
CA GLU A 441 11.73 -5.10 13.09
C GLU A 441 11.14 -3.69 12.95
N ASN A 442 9.84 -3.59 12.67
CA ASN A 442 9.18 -2.31 12.41
C ASN A 442 8.48 -1.71 13.64
N ASN A 443 8.42 -2.46 14.74
CA ASN A 443 7.72 -2.03 15.96
C ASN A 443 8.39 -2.56 17.24
N PHE A 444 9.68 -2.34 17.38
CA PHE A 444 10.47 -2.84 18.50
C PHE A 444 9.90 -2.38 19.84
N LEU A 445 9.58 -3.34 20.72
CA LEU A 445 8.95 -3.14 22.02
C LEU A 445 7.60 -2.40 21.98
N GLY A 446 6.89 -2.46 20.86
CA GLY A 446 5.61 -1.75 20.69
C GLY A 446 5.74 -0.23 20.57
N LYS A 447 6.95 0.31 20.45
CA LYS A 447 7.25 1.76 20.43
C LYS A 447 7.32 2.36 19.02
N GLY A 448 6.96 1.60 17.97
CA GLY A 448 7.09 2.03 16.57
C GLY A 448 8.54 2.23 16.11
N ILE A 449 9.50 1.81 16.93
CA ILE A 449 10.94 1.89 16.62
C ILE A 449 11.26 0.86 15.55
N LYS A 450 12.04 1.25 14.54
CA LYS A 450 12.52 0.36 13.49
C LYS A 450 13.96 -0.04 13.75
N LEU A 451 14.22 -1.33 13.75
CA LEU A 451 15.56 -1.90 13.73
C LEU A 451 15.77 -2.57 12.38
N ASP A 452 16.91 -2.33 11.77
CA ASP A 452 17.29 -2.93 10.49
C ASP A 452 18.74 -3.38 10.57
N THR A 453 18.97 -4.68 10.33
CA THR A 453 20.31 -5.26 10.34
C THR A 453 20.50 -5.99 9.02
N ASN A 454 21.51 -5.61 8.29
CA ASN A 454 21.85 -6.18 6.99
C ASN A 454 23.32 -6.65 6.97
N LEU A 455 23.54 -7.83 6.40
CA LEU A 455 24.88 -8.34 6.11
C LEU A 455 24.93 -8.76 4.64
N MET A 456 25.92 -8.30 3.93
CA MET A 456 26.18 -8.67 2.53
C MET A 456 27.64 -9.11 2.37
N VAL A 457 27.83 -10.19 1.66
CA VAL A 457 29.12 -10.72 1.27
C VAL A 457 29.15 -10.85 -0.24
N SER A 458 30.14 -10.27 -0.89
CA SER A 458 30.41 -10.38 -2.31
C SER A 458 31.84 -10.88 -2.54
N ASP A 459 32.21 -11.10 -3.81
CA ASP A 459 33.53 -11.62 -4.17
C ASP A 459 34.65 -10.67 -3.69
N ASP A 460 34.39 -9.38 -3.65
CA ASP A 460 35.33 -8.31 -3.32
C ASP A 460 35.01 -7.54 -2.02
N SER A 461 33.85 -7.79 -1.40
CA SER A 461 33.47 -7.00 -0.23
C SER A 461 32.63 -7.75 0.79
N VAL A 462 32.77 -7.35 2.05
CA VAL A 462 31.90 -7.72 3.16
C VAL A 462 31.37 -6.44 3.79
N LYS A 463 30.05 -6.29 3.89
CA LYS A 463 29.39 -5.12 4.46
C LYS A 463 28.35 -5.53 5.47
N GLY A 464 28.42 -4.98 6.67
CA GLY A 464 27.41 -5.13 7.72
C GLY A 464 26.90 -3.76 8.15
N LYS A 465 25.59 -3.63 8.30
CA LYS A 465 24.97 -2.39 8.78
C LYS A 465 23.85 -2.69 9.76
N PHE A 466 23.85 -1.99 10.88
CA PHE A 466 22.76 -1.95 11.84
C PHE A 466 22.20 -0.54 11.90
N THR A 467 20.91 -0.38 11.82
CA THR A 467 20.22 0.92 11.90
C THR A 467 19.11 0.85 12.95
N TYR A 468 19.11 1.83 13.83
CA TYR A 468 18.03 2.14 14.76
C TYR A 468 17.36 3.42 14.28
N LEU A 469 16.05 3.39 14.08
CA LEU A 469 15.26 4.56 13.69
C LEU A 469 14.04 4.70 14.61
N LYS A 470 13.98 5.83 15.32
CA LYS A 470 12.82 6.22 16.13
C LYS A 470 12.05 7.31 15.38
N PRO A 471 10.89 6.98 14.78
CA PRO A 471 10.03 7.99 14.16
C PRO A 471 9.36 8.86 15.21
N ASN A 472 8.97 10.06 14.82
CA ASN A 472 8.27 11.04 15.66
C ASN A 472 9.02 11.32 16.98
N PHE A 473 10.32 11.57 16.90
CA PHE A 473 11.15 11.88 18.06
C PHE A 473 10.88 13.30 18.56
N GLY A 474 10.51 13.42 19.84
CA GLY A 474 10.11 14.68 20.44
C GLY A 474 8.67 15.06 20.03
N TYR A 475 8.40 16.35 19.98
CA TYR A 475 7.10 16.89 19.55
C TYR A 475 7.23 17.28 18.08
N GLY A 476 6.79 16.41 17.19
CA GLY A 476 6.79 16.66 15.75
C GLY A 476 7.10 15.45 14.88
N ASP A 477 7.01 15.62 13.56
CA ASP A 477 7.28 14.58 12.55
C ASP A 477 8.81 14.38 12.30
N ASN A 478 9.64 14.43 13.35
CA ASN A 478 11.10 14.27 13.26
C ASN A 478 11.48 12.80 13.48
N ASP A 479 12.20 12.23 12.55
CA ASP A 479 12.80 10.90 12.73
C ASP A 479 14.21 11.04 13.30
N LEU A 480 14.53 10.26 14.32
CA LEU A 480 15.89 10.13 14.87
C LEU A 480 16.47 8.82 14.37
N PHE A 481 17.66 8.85 13.77
CA PHE A 481 18.34 7.65 13.35
C PHE A 481 19.77 7.55 13.89
N THR A 482 20.19 6.31 14.13
CA THR A 482 21.56 5.95 14.46
C THR A 482 21.93 4.72 13.66
N SER A 483 23.12 4.68 13.07
CA SER A 483 23.58 3.47 12.42
C SER A 483 25.07 3.17 12.73
N ILE A 484 25.38 1.88 12.71
CA ILE A 484 26.75 1.36 12.75
C ILE A 484 26.94 0.58 11.45
N GLU A 485 28.03 0.87 10.76
CA GLU A 485 28.37 0.20 9.50
C GLU A 485 29.82 -0.29 9.57
N SER A 486 30.03 -1.54 9.18
CA SER A 486 31.38 -2.09 9.00
C SER A 486 31.49 -2.62 7.57
N SER A 487 32.54 -2.21 6.87
CA SER A 487 32.78 -2.69 5.51
C SER A 487 34.24 -2.99 5.28
N SER A 488 34.52 -4.02 4.49
CA SER A 488 35.83 -4.32 3.95
C SER A 488 35.69 -4.49 2.45
N THR A 489 36.43 -3.73 1.66
CA THR A 489 36.41 -3.77 0.19
C THR A 489 37.83 -4.01 -0.32
N ASP A 490 37.98 -5.08 -1.11
CA ASP A 490 39.25 -5.49 -1.69
C ASP A 490 39.32 -5.05 -3.15
N ASN A 491 40.04 -3.99 -3.43
CA ASN A 491 40.29 -3.46 -4.75
C ASN A 491 41.78 -3.64 -5.15
N LEU A 492 42.49 -4.60 -4.54
CA LEU A 492 43.94 -4.77 -4.78
C LEU A 492 44.26 -5.06 -6.24
N THR A 493 43.42 -5.88 -6.91
CA THR A 493 43.61 -6.24 -8.31
C THR A 493 43.24 -5.13 -9.28
N GLU A 494 42.27 -4.27 -8.89
CA GLU A 494 41.61 -3.31 -9.78
C GLU A 494 42.10 -1.90 -9.62
N SER A 495 42.45 -1.54 -8.40
CA SER A 495 42.84 -0.17 -8.02
C SER A 495 44.04 -0.13 -7.09
N GLY A 496 44.69 -1.27 -6.83
CA GLY A 496 45.93 -1.37 -6.06
C GLY A 496 45.78 -1.16 -4.55
N TYR A 497 44.57 -1.10 -3.98
CA TYR A 497 44.35 -0.91 -2.56
C TYR A 497 43.18 -1.69 -1.99
N LYS A 498 43.21 -1.86 -0.67
CA LYS A 498 42.12 -2.45 0.11
C LYS A 498 41.73 -1.53 1.26
N THR A 499 40.45 -1.43 1.53
CA THR A 499 39.93 -0.65 2.67
C THR A 499 39.18 -1.53 3.65
N SER A 500 39.29 -1.18 4.94
CA SER A 500 38.42 -1.69 6.00
C SER A 500 37.94 -0.50 6.80
N ASN A 501 36.63 -0.32 6.88
CA ASN A 501 35.98 0.83 7.50
C ASN A 501 35.01 0.40 8.59
N LEU A 502 35.02 1.16 9.72
CA LEU A 502 33.98 1.09 10.77
C LEU A 502 33.43 2.49 10.97
N GLY A 503 32.15 2.64 10.62
CA GLY A 503 31.44 3.92 10.70
C GLY A 503 30.33 3.89 11.74
N PHE A 504 30.13 5.03 12.38
CA PHE A 504 28.99 5.33 13.24
C PHE A 504 28.32 6.60 12.73
N SER A 505 27.00 6.60 12.62
CA SER A 505 26.25 7.81 12.27
C SER A 505 25.08 8.05 13.20
N PHE A 506 24.83 9.33 13.48
CA PHE A 506 23.72 9.80 14.27
C PHE A 506 23.11 11.03 13.60
N GLY A 507 21.80 11.07 13.43
CA GLY A 507 21.17 12.18 12.74
C GLY A 507 19.65 12.21 12.90
N THR A 508 19.07 13.24 12.31
CA THR A 508 17.62 13.43 12.27
C THR A 508 17.16 13.62 10.83
N ARG A 509 15.89 13.36 10.57
CA ARG A 509 15.24 13.65 9.29
C ARG A 509 13.88 14.26 9.55
N PHE A 510 13.57 15.36 8.89
CA PHE A 510 12.28 16.04 9.01
C PHE A 510 11.90 16.75 7.72
N GLU A 511 10.61 16.97 7.53
CA GLU A 511 10.06 17.74 6.42
C GLU A 511 10.16 19.25 6.76
N GLN A 512 11.09 19.95 6.15
CA GLN A 512 11.33 21.39 6.37
C GLN A 512 10.28 22.26 5.66
N TYR A 513 9.90 21.86 4.44
CA TYR A 513 8.82 22.42 3.64
C TYR A 513 8.11 21.27 2.95
N GLU A 514 6.92 21.48 2.44
CA GLU A 514 6.13 20.45 1.76
C GLU A 514 6.98 19.70 0.71
N ASN A 515 7.11 18.38 0.89
CA ASN A 515 7.92 17.47 0.07
C ASN A 515 9.44 17.72 0.08
N LEU A 516 9.95 18.65 0.91
CA LEU A 516 11.38 18.91 1.10
C LEU A 516 11.85 18.38 2.46
N PHE A 517 12.62 17.32 2.42
CA PHE A 517 13.19 16.69 3.60
C PHE A 517 14.61 17.13 3.84
N PHE A 518 14.92 17.53 5.06
CA PHE A 518 16.28 17.84 5.50
C PHE A 518 16.74 16.75 6.47
N SER A 519 17.95 16.23 6.23
CA SER A 519 18.51 15.13 7.02
C SER A 519 19.97 15.46 7.45
N PRO A 520 20.17 16.22 8.54
CA PRO A 520 21.49 16.46 9.11
C PRO A 520 21.95 15.25 9.91
N SER A 521 23.25 14.97 9.87
CA SER A 521 23.88 13.87 10.61
C SER A 521 25.34 14.14 10.95
N LEU A 522 25.81 13.54 12.04
CA LEU A 522 27.21 13.38 12.37
C LEU A 522 27.65 11.97 11.99
N ILE A 523 28.75 11.85 11.28
CA ILE A 523 29.31 10.59 10.82
C ILE A 523 30.71 10.49 11.34
N THR A 524 31.06 9.41 12.02
CA THR A 524 32.40 9.10 12.50
C THR A 524 32.86 7.83 11.82
N ASP A 525 34.03 7.87 11.19
CA ASP A 525 34.62 6.75 10.47
C ASP A 525 36.02 6.46 10.96
N VAL A 526 36.34 5.17 11.13
CA VAL A 526 37.73 4.68 11.32
C VAL A 526 38.02 3.79 10.12
N GLU A 527 39.03 4.17 9.36
CA GLU A 527 39.39 3.47 8.13
C GLU A 527 40.82 2.99 8.17
N LYS A 528 41.07 1.76 7.70
CA LYS A 528 42.40 1.22 7.39
C LYS A 528 42.52 1.03 5.89
N LEU A 529 43.51 1.70 5.29
CA LEU A 529 43.88 1.56 3.88
C LEU A 529 45.21 0.83 3.75
N THR A 530 45.25 -0.24 2.96
CA THR A 530 46.47 -1.01 2.65
C THR A 530 46.66 -1.08 1.14
N THR A 531 47.90 -1.16 0.68
CA THR A 531 48.27 -1.12 -0.73
C THR A 531 49.04 -2.37 -1.16
N THR A 532 49.14 -2.61 -2.48
CA THR A 532 49.97 -3.68 -3.03
C THR A 532 51.43 -3.26 -3.12
N SER A 533 52.34 -4.25 -3.19
CA SER A 533 53.76 -3.98 -3.45
C SER A 533 53.98 -3.37 -4.84
N THR A 534 53.09 -3.62 -5.80
CA THR A 534 53.15 -3.10 -7.18
C THR A 534 52.44 -1.75 -7.37
N ALA A 535 51.72 -1.24 -6.38
CA ALA A 535 51.07 0.05 -6.45
C ALA A 535 52.08 1.21 -6.66
N SER A 536 51.61 2.28 -7.29
CA SER A 536 52.46 3.45 -7.53
C SER A 536 52.92 4.11 -6.21
N THR A 537 53.97 4.94 -6.29
CA THR A 537 54.51 5.66 -5.11
C THR A 537 53.45 6.58 -4.51
N ALA A 538 52.61 7.21 -5.34
CA ALA A 538 51.55 8.09 -4.89
C ALA A 538 50.47 7.32 -4.12
N ILE A 539 50.06 6.13 -4.59
CA ILE A 539 49.10 5.25 -3.92
C ILE A 539 49.65 4.75 -2.58
N LYS A 540 50.92 4.29 -2.55
CA LYS A 540 51.61 3.83 -1.32
C LYS A 540 51.74 4.89 -0.23
N LYS A 541 51.84 6.14 -0.59
CA LYS A 541 51.88 7.27 0.39
C LYS A 541 50.58 7.41 1.18
N GLN A 542 49.48 6.90 0.66
CA GLN A 542 48.18 6.98 1.31
C GLN A 542 47.86 5.75 2.18
N GLU A 543 48.79 4.79 2.28
CA GLU A 543 48.63 3.66 3.20
C GLU A 543 48.63 4.13 4.67
N GLY A 544 47.60 3.75 5.43
CA GLY A 544 47.50 4.18 6.81
C GLY A 544 46.15 3.87 7.48
N ASN A 545 46.04 4.39 8.69
CA ASN A 545 44.80 4.41 9.45
C ASN A 545 44.30 5.86 9.52
N TYR A 546 43.01 6.05 9.31
CA TYR A 546 42.40 7.38 9.27
C TYR A 546 41.19 7.43 10.22
N PHE A 547 41.03 8.58 10.86
CA PHE A 547 39.90 8.88 11.72
C PHE A 547 39.23 10.16 11.23
N ASP A 548 37.92 10.05 10.96
CA ASP A 548 37.12 11.15 10.44
C ASP A 548 35.87 11.37 11.31
N VAL A 549 35.56 12.63 11.63
CA VAL A 549 34.27 13.09 12.14
C VAL A 549 33.73 14.12 11.16
N ASN A 550 32.63 13.82 10.51
CA ASN A 550 32.04 14.67 9.50
C ASN A 550 30.63 15.12 9.91
N PHE A 551 30.32 16.39 9.63
CA PHE A 551 28.93 16.82 9.55
C PHE A 551 28.44 16.63 8.13
N ALA A 552 27.39 15.80 7.96
CA ALA A 552 26.80 15.59 6.67
C ALA A 552 25.31 15.97 6.68
N TYR A 553 24.82 16.44 5.55
CA TYR A 553 23.39 16.65 5.38
C TYR A 553 22.93 16.29 3.99
N SER A 554 21.65 15.92 3.89
CA SER A 554 20.96 15.82 2.60
C SER A 554 19.71 16.70 2.59
N LEU A 555 19.40 17.22 1.41
CA LEU A 555 18.15 17.89 1.06
C LEU A 555 17.50 17.10 -0.06
N ASP A 556 16.37 16.46 0.25
CA ASP A 556 15.62 15.63 -0.70
C ASP A 556 14.28 16.27 -1.03
N TYR A 557 14.07 16.66 -2.27
CA TYR A 557 12.80 17.19 -2.77
C TYR A 557 12.18 16.22 -3.73
N ASP A 558 11.04 15.60 -3.34
CA ASP A 558 10.41 14.50 -4.07
C ASP A 558 8.97 14.83 -4.47
N LEU A 559 8.78 15.12 -5.74
CA LEU A 559 7.48 15.41 -6.37
C LEU A 559 7.07 14.34 -7.39
N ARG A 560 7.56 13.11 -7.24
CA ARG A 560 7.13 12.01 -8.11
C ARG A 560 5.71 11.59 -7.78
N ASP A 561 4.97 11.17 -8.79
CA ASP A 561 3.61 10.63 -8.63
C ASP A 561 3.57 9.34 -7.79
N ARG A 562 4.67 8.59 -7.75
CA ARG A 562 4.88 7.39 -6.93
C ARG A 562 6.36 7.10 -6.75
N SER A 563 6.72 6.44 -5.65
CA SER A 563 8.12 6.12 -5.35
C SER A 563 8.67 4.97 -6.22
N TYR A 564 7.84 3.99 -6.57
CA TYR A 564 8.18 2.85 -7.43
C TYR A 564 7.60 3.04 -8.83
N GLN A 565 8.42 2.86 -9.88
CA GLN A 565 8.07 3.08 -11.29
C GLN A 565 7.35 4.41 -11.54
N PRO A 566 7.96 5.56 -11.21
CA PRO A 566 7.34 6.87 -11.41
C PRO A 566 7.00 7.12 -12.89
N THR A 567 5.88 7.77 -13.15
CA THR A 567 5.45 8.12 -14.50
C THR A 567 5.48 9.61 -14.79
N ASP A 568 5.46 10.44 -13.74
CA ASP A 568 5.53 11.90 -13.83
C ASP A 568 6.22 12.47 -12.60
N GLY A 569 6.69 13.71 -12.69
CA GLY A 569 7.31 14.43 -11.60
C GLY A 569 8.84 14.35 -11.60
N TYR A 570 9.44 14.75 -10.50
CA TYR A 570 10.90 14.73 -10.33
C TYR A 570 11.30 14.53 -8.87
N LYS A 571 12.53 14.03 -8.70
CA LYS A 571 13.21 14.00 -7.40
C LYS A 571 14.58 14.65 -7.54
N THR A 572 14.90 15.56 -6.64
CA THR A 572 16.20 16.20 -6.53
C THR A 572 16.78 15.90 -5.16
N SER A 573 18.03 15.47 -5.11
CA SER A 573 18.77 15.24 -3.87
C SER A 573 20.06 16.04 -3.92
N LEU A 574 20.34 16.78 -2.87
CA LEU A 574 21.63 17.44 -2.60
C LEU A 574 22.25 16.78 -1.38
N TYR A 575 23.54 16.55 -1.43
CA TYR A 575 24.32 15.97 -0.35
C TYR A 575 25.60 16.77 -0.13
N GLN A 576 25.96 17.02 1.12
CA GLN A 576 27.26 17.59 1.47
C GLN A 576 27.77 16.92 2.75
N SER A 577 29.07 16.62 2.76
CA SER A 577 29.81 16.17 3.94
C SER A 577 30.97 17.11 4.17
N ILE A 578 31.08 17.64 5.38
CA ILE A 578 32.06 18.63 5.81
C ILE A 578 32.84 18.02 6.96
N PRO A 579 34.19 17.97 6.90
CA PRO A 579 35.01 17.45 7.98
C PRO A 579 34.98 18.41 9.18
N LEU A 580 34.76 17.87 10.37
CA LEU A 580 34.88 18.58 11.65
C LEU A 580 36.21 18.26 12.33
N VAL A 581 36.56 16.98 12.38
CA VAL A 581 37.83 16.45 12.82
C VAL A 581 38.21 15.34 11.86
N SER A 582 39.33 15.45 11.20
CA SER A 582 39.75 14.47 10.20
C SER A 582 41.27 14.49 10.05
N ASP A 583 41.86 13.32 9.81
CA ASP A 583 43.28 13.20 9.48
C ASP A 583 43.58 13.77 8.09
N GLN A 584 42.60 13.74 7.17
CA GLN A 584 42.64 14.41 5.88
C GLN A 584 41.28 15.10 5.65
N ASN A 585 41.32 16.42 5.50
CA ASN A 585 40.09 17.21 5.43
C ASN A 585 39.55 17.29 4.01
N GLU A 586 38.57 16.42 3.69
CA GLU A 586 37.87 16.44 2.39
C GLU A 586 36.44 16.89 2.54
N ILE A 587 36.01 17.84 1.69
CA ILE A 587 34.58 18.16 1.50
C ILE A 587 34.06 17.35 0.34
N ILE A 588 32.95 16.61 0.58
CA ILE A 588 32.27 15.87 -0.45
C ILE A 588 30.93 16.54 -0.73
N ASN A 589 30.70 16.91 -1.99
CA ASN A 589 29.47 17.46 -2.48
C ASN A 589 28.82 16.49 -3.48
N GLY A 590 27.49 16.41 -3.50
CA GLY A 590 26.78 15.59 -4.46
C GLY A 590 25.42 16.16 -4.81
N PHE A 591 24.99 15.95 -6.04
CA PHE A 591 23.62 16.19 -6.44
C PHE A 591 23.13 15.07 -7.36
N GLU A 592 21.84 14.82 -7.30
CA GLU A 592 21.15 13.93 -8.23
C GLU A 592 19.77 14.49 -8.57
N ILE A 593 19.45 14.56 -9.85
CA ILE A 593 18.16 15.03 -10.34
C ILE A 593 17.59 13.95 -11.25
N ASN A 594 16.41 13.44 -10.92
CA ASN A 594 15.67 12.47 -11.72
C ASN A 594 14.34 13.09 -12.13
N LYS A 595 14.09 13.27 -13.41
CA LYS A 595 12.84 13.77 -13.96
C LYS A 595 12.15 12.70 -14.78
N TYR A 596 10.86 12.54 -14.56
CA TYR A 596 10.01 11.58 -15.24
C TYR A 596 8.90 12.31 -15.98
N LYS A 597 8.54 11.81 -17.16
CA LYS A 597 7.45 12.36 -17.95
C LYS A 597 6.79 11.27 -18.78
N SER A 598 5.49 11.11 -18.63
CA SER A 598 4.68 10.30 -19.55
C SER A 598 4.68 10.98 -20.94
N LEU A 599 5.21 10.28 -21.97
CA LEU A 599 5.39 10.81 -23.31
C LEU A 599 4.17 10.54 -24.20
N VAL A 600 3.91 9.27 -24.50
CA VAL A 600 2.76 8.82 -25.30
C VAL A 600 2.27 7.49 -24.73
N SER A 601 0.95 7.37 -24.49
CA SER A 601 0.21 6.11 -24.10
C SER A 601 1.00 5.20 -23.21
N ASP A 602 1.85 4.80 -22.76
CA ASP A 602 2.53 3.83 -21.91
C ASP A 602 4.07 3.97 -21.97
N MET A 603 4.56 5.05 -22.60
CA MET A 603 5.99 5.38 -22.61
C MET A 603 6.30 6.42 -21.54
N VAL A 604 7.30 6.15 -20.73
CA VAL A 604 7.81 7.09 -19.73
C VAL A 604 9.23 7.48 -20.09
N GLY A 605 9.44 8.77 -20.34
CA GLY A 605 10.78 9.33 -20.48
C GLY A 605 11.39 9.62 -19.10
N LYS A 606 12.65 9.29 -18.92
CA LYS A 606 13.44 9.60 -17.74
C LYS A 606 14.71 10.34 -18.15
N ILE A 607 15.03 11.44 -17.46
CA ILE A 607 16.31 12.12 -17.53
C ILE A 607 16.89 12.10 -16.11
N SER A 608 18.13 11.65 -15.96
CA SER A 608 18.85 11.63 -14.71
C SER A 608 20.19 12.36 -14.87
N LEU A 609 20.41 13.34 -14.01
CA LEU A 609 21.68 14.04 -13.84
C LEU A 609 22.27 13.65 -12.51
N PHE A 610 23.55 13.34 -12.51
CA PHE A 610 24.30 12.99 -11.30
C PHE A 610 25.63 13.74 -11.33
N GLY A 611 26.03 14.27 -10.20
CA GLY A 611 27.34 14.89 -10.01
C GLY A 611 27.83 14.72 -8.58
N ARG A 612 29.11 14.44 -8.44
CA ARG A 612 29.84 14.43 -7.17
C ARG A 612 31.17 15.12 -7.31
N ALA A 613 31.61 15.72 -6.23
CA ALA A 613 32.93 16.36 -6.10
C ALA A 613 33.49 16.03 -4.73
N ALA A 614 34.76 15.61 -4.68
CA ALA A 614 35.55 15.45 -3.46
C ALA A 614 36.77 16.39 -3.57
N ASN A 615 36.91 17.30 -2.61
CA ASN A 615 37.99 18.29 -2.63
C ASN A 615 38.66 18.35 -1.26
N SER A 616 39.97 18.27 -1.24
CA SER A 616 40.75 18.53 -0.04
C SER A 616 40.77 20.03 0.29
N ILE A 617 40.65 20.37 1.56
CA ILE A 617 40.75 21.74 2.09
C ILE A 617 41.98 21.94 2.97
N SER A 618 42.77 20.88 3.22
CA SER A 618 44.03 20.92 3.96
C SER A 618 45.27 21.11 3.08
N GLY A 619 45.09 20.99 1.75
CA GLY A 619 46.20 21.04 0.80
C GLY A 619 46.84 19.68 0.52
N ASP A 620 46.35 18.62 1.15
CA ASP A 620 46.70 17.24 0.86
C ASP A 620 45.92 16.72 -0.35
N ASP A 621 46.35 15.61 -0.91
CA ASP A 621 45.60 14.92 -1.98
C ASP A 621 44.32 14.30 -1.41
N VAL A 622 43.22 14.22 -2.22
CA VAL A 622 42.02 13.48 -1.84
C VAL A 622 42.35 12.01 -1.67
N ARG A 623 42.01 11.43 -0.53
CA ARG A 623 42.28 10.02 -0.18
C ARG A 623 41.65 9.05 -1.19
N LEU A 624 42.38 7.99 -1.55
CA LEU A 624 41.94 7.00 -2.55
C LEU A 624 40.53 6.46 -2.30
N SER A 625 40.22 6.17 -1.04
CA SER A 625 38.90 5.66 -0.63
C SER A 625 37.77 6.70 -0.74
N LYS A 626 38.12 8.01 -0.80
CA LYS A 626 37.16 9.10 -0.99
C LYS A 626 37.08 9.56 -2.45
N ARG A 627 37.96 9.05 -3.34
CA ARG A 627 37.88 9.34 -4.78
C ARG A 627 36.67 8.74 -5.37
N LEU A 628 36.16 9.36 -6.42
CA LEU A 628 34.86 9.05 -7.01
C LEU A 628 35.02 8.13 -8.22
N PHE A 629 34.07 7.25 -8.34
CA PHE A 629 33.85 6.38 -9.51
C PHE A 629 32.41 6.55 -9.98
N ILE A 630 32.15 6.23 -11.27
CA ILE A 630 30.79 6.20 -11.79
C ILE A 630 30.11 4.90 -11.36
N PRO A 631 28.97 4.96 -10.68
CA PRO A 631 28.18 3.76 -10.39
C PRO A 631 27.80 3.02 -11.68
N SER A 632 27.87 1.71 -11.66
CA SER A 632 27.69 0.85 -12.83
C SER A 632 26.37 1.03 -13.59
N HIS A 633 25.30 1.42 -12.86
CA HIS A 633 23.98 1.71 -13.44
C HIS A 633 23.88 3.13 -14.07
N LYS A 634 24.89 3.99 -13.88
CA LYS A 634 24.96 5.34 -14.44
C LYS A 634 25.74 5.39 -15.77
N LEU A 635 26.52 4.34 -16.08
CA LEU A 635 27.20 4.20 -17.36
C LEU A 635 27.25 2.72 -17.75
N ARG A 636 26.23 2.25 -18.45
CA ARG A 636 26.15 0.89 -18.97
C ARG A 636 27.03 0.74 -20.20
N GLY A 637 27.52 -0.44 -20.46
CA GLY A 637 28.47 -0.71 -21.58
C GLY A 637 29.95 -0.59 -21.19
N PHE A 638 30.21 -0.29 -19.90
CA PHE A 638 31.56 -0.25 -19.32
C PHE A 638 31.62 -1.09 -18.06
N GLU A 639 32.74 -1.76 -17.80
CA GLU A 639 32.96 -2.47 -16.55
C GLU A 639 32.96 -1.51 -15.37
N SER A 640 32.44 -1.96 -14.21
CA SER A 640 32.34 -1.16 -13.01
C SER A 640 33.72 -0.76 -12.49
N GLY A 641 33.96 0.53 -12.22
CA GLY A 641 35.24 1.02 -11.71
C GLY A 641 36.40 1.00 -12.70
N LYS A 642 36.18 0.63 -13.98
CA LYS A 642 37.22 0.46 -14.99
C LYS A 642 37.22 1.56 -16.06
N ILE A 643 36.91 2.77 -15.64
CA ILE A 643 36.99 4.00 -16.44
C ILE A 643 37.62 5.11 -15.61
N GLY A 644 38.20 6.09 -16.26
CA GLY A 644 38.79 7.27 -15.63
C GLY A 644 40.31 7.17 -15.47
N PRO A 645 40.90 8.07 -14.67
CA PRO A 645 42.33 8.13 -14.48
C PRO A 645 42.97 6.83 -14.02
N THR A 646 44.10 6.50 -14.60
CA THR A 646 44.89 5.31 -14.26
C THR A 646 46.30 5.71 -13.87
N ASP A 647 46.80 5.13 -12.78
CA ASP A 647 48.19 5.26 -12.31
C ASP A 647 48.80 3.86 -12.20
N ASN A 648 49.85 3.61 -12.96
CA ASN A 648 50.53 2.29 -13.05
C ASN A 648 49.53 1.15 -13.34
N ASN A 649 48.58 1.37 -14.25
CA ASN A 649 47.48 0.46 -14.62
C ASN A 649 46.36 0.30 -13.57
N ASP A 650 46.47 0.89 -12.38
CA ASP A 650 45.43 0.91 -11.36
C ASP A 650 44.44 2.04 -11.66
N TYR A 651 43.12 1.78 -11.60
CA TYR A 651 42.11 2.81 -11.70
C TYR A 651 41.99 3.56 -10.37
N VAL A 652 42.40 4.81 -10.35
CA VAL A 652 42.48 5.60 -9.11
C VAL A 652 41.21 6.44 -8.82
N GLY A 653 40.23 6.41 -9.71
CA GLY A 653 39.06 7.28 -9.60
C GLY A 653 39.43 8.75 -9.86
N GLY A 654 38.54 9.67 -9.53
CA GLY A 654 38.75 11.10 -9.68
C GLY A 654 38.17 11.91 -8.54
N ASN A 655 38.55 13.18 -8.47
CA ASN A 655 37.94 14.12 -7.54
C ASN A 655 36.55 14.55 -7.99
N TYR A 656 36.22 14.34 -9.26
CA TYR A 656 34.93 14.69 -9.86
C TYR A 656 34.35 13.52 -10.64
N ALA A 657 33.05 13.32 -10.51
CA ALA A 657 32.30 12.35 -11.27
C ALA A 657 30.95 12.93 -11.71
N ALA A 658 30.61 12.80 -12.97
CA ALA A 658 29.32 13.26 -13.46
C ALA A 658 28.72 12.29 -14.48
N SER A 659 27.40 12.18 -14.51
CA SER A 659 26.68 11.44 -15.54
C SER A 659 25.37 12.08 -15.96
N LEU A 660 25.02 11.86 -17.23
CA LEU A 660 23.73 12.15 -17.82
C LEU A 660 23.16 10.82 -18.35
N ASN A 661 21.99 10.46 -17.87
CA ASN A 661 21.27 9.27 -18.33
C ASN A 661 19.93 9.71 -18.93
N ILE A 662 19.65 9.31 -20.14
CA ILE A 662 18.37 9.52 -20.82
C ILE A 662 17.82 8.15 -21.16
N SER A 663 16.61 7.86 -20.74
CA SER A 663 15.96 6.61 -21.07
C SER A 663 14.46 6.78 -21.34
N THR A 664 13.92 5.86 -22.09
CA THR A 664 12.47 5.78 -22.31
C THR A 664 12.02 4.35 -22.19
N THR A 665 11.00 4.14 -21.34
CA THR A 665 10.33 2.86 -21.27
C THR A 665 9.50 2.66 -22.52
N LEU A 666 9.66 1.53 -23.16
CA LEU A 666 8.88 1.17 -24.34
C LEU A 666 7.48 0.71 -23.93
N PRO A 667 6.45 0.94 -24.77
CA PRO A 667 5.15 0.33 -24.55
C PRO A 667 5.31 -1.17 -24.38
N GLN A 668 4.49 -1.77 -23.54
CA GLN A 668 4.54 -3.21 -23.27
C GLN A 668 4.49 -4.03 -24.56
N ILE A 669 5.66 -4.43 -25.05
CA ILE A 669 5.84 -5.11 -26.36
C ILE A 669 5.27 -6.53 -26.25
N LEU A 670 5.42 -7.16 -25.10
CA LEU A 670 4.96 -8.52 -24.82
C LEU A 670 3.87 -8.50 -23.75
N PRO A 671 2.59 -8.63 -24.10
CA PRO A 671 1.47 -8.62 -23.15
C PRO A 671 1.56 -9.70 -22.06
N SER A 672 2.44 -10.67 -22.28
CA SER A 672 2.67 -11.81 -21.39
C SER A 672 3.57 -11.49 -20.19
N PHE A 673 4.31 -10.38 -20.23
CA PHE A 673 5.29 -9.99 -19.21
C PHE A 673 4.84 -8.68 -18.53
N GLN A 674 3.77 -8.74 -17.72
CA GLN A 674 3.20 -7.55 -17.06
C GLN A 674 4.12 -6.87 -16.04
N ASN A 675 5.14 -7.58 -15.56
CA ASN A 675 6.14 -7.07 -14.61
C ASN A 675 7.49 -6.83 -15.29
N THR A 676 7.49 -6.52 -16.62
CA THR A 676 8.70 -6.35 -17.39
C THR A 676 8.67 -5.00 -18.11
N ASP A 677 9.67 -4.18 -17.82
CA ASP A 677 9.91 -2.92 -18.48
C ASP A 677 11.06 -3.06 -19.47
N PHE A 678 10.82 -2.68 -20.71
CA PHE A 678 11.83 -2.54 -21.74
C PHE A 678 12.21 -1.08 -21.88
N ASN A 679 13.49 -0.79 -21.82
CA ASN A 679 14.01 0.56 -21.89
C ASN A 679 15.02 0.70 -23.01
N ILE A 680 14.96 1.80 -23.76
CA ILE A 680 16.06 2.27 -24.59
C ILE A 680 16.76 3.37 -23.83
N PHE A 681 18.08 3.40 -23.86
CA PHE A 681 18.84 4.39 -23.12
C PHE A 681 20.03 4.94 -23.89
N PHE A 682 20.42 6.13 -23.46
CA PHE A 682 21.69 6.77 -23.73
C PHE A 682 22.31 7.19 -22.40
N ASP A 683 23.54 6.78 -22.15
CA ASP A 683 24.32 7.13 -20.98
C ASP A 683 25.57 7.89 -21.41
N ALA A 684 25.89 8.97 -20.71
CA ALA A 684 27.14 9.70 -20.83
C ALA A 684 27.72 10.01 -19.46
N ALA A 685 29.01 9.80 -19.26
CA ALA A 685 29.66 10.06 -17.97
C ALA A 685 31.14 10.38 -18.12
N ASN A 686 31.68 11.01 -17.10
CA ASN A 686 33.12 11.18 -16.91
C ASN A 686 33.54 11.11 -15.44
N VAL A 687 34.80 10.69 -15.24
CA VAL A 687 35.52 10.74 -13.95
C VAL A 687 36.83 11.43 -14.22
N TRP A 688 37.13 12.47 -13.45
CA TRP A 688 38.33 13.32 -13.69
C TRP A 688 38.80 13.99 -12.42
N GLY A 689 39.93 14.70 -12.49
CA GLY A 689 40.56 15.43 -11.39
C GLY A 689 41.43 14.48 -10.58
N VAL A 690 42.74 14.59 -10.78
CA VAL A 690 43.74 13.91 -9.95
C VAL A 690 44.68 14.99 -9.45
N ASP A 691 44.66 15.22 -8.15
CA ASP A 691 45.33 16.34 -7.50
C ASP A 691 46.86 16.15 -7.37
N TYR A 692 47.34 14.89 -7.31
CA TYR A 692 48.77 14.59 -7.18
C TYR A 692 49.51 14.46 -8.51
N ASP A 693 48.81 14.27 -9.63
CA ASP A 693 49.42 14.15 -10.95
C ASP A 693 48.44 14.58 -12.06
N SER A 694 48.63 15.78 -12.57
CA SER A 694 47.78 16.31 -13.66
C SER A 694 48.00 15.64 -14.99
N SER A 695 49.08 14.84 -15.17
CA SER A 695 49.34 14.12 -16.41
C SER A 695 48.39 12.96 -16.69
N ILE A 696 47.79 12.39 -15.62
CA ILE A 696 46.82 11.32 -15.70
C ILE A 696 45.35 11.80 -15.64
N ASP A 697 45.14 13.12 -15.52
CA ASP A 697 43.79 13.69 -15.51
C ASP A 697 43.05 13.47 -16.85
N GLU A 698 41.76 13.22 -16.75
CA GLU A 698 40.88 12.90 -17.88
C GLU A 698 39.69 13.86 -17.99
N SER A 699 39.86 15.13 -17.63
CA SER A 699 38.79 16.15 -17.65
C SER A 699 38.06 16.29 -19.01
N ASN A 700 38.78 16.04 -20.12
CA ASN A 700 38.26 16.19 -21.47
C ASN A 700 37.70 14.91 -22.10
N VAL A 701 37.63 13.82 -21.36
CA VAL A 701 37.21 12.51 -21.88
C VAL A 701 35.78 12.20 -21.46
N ILE A 702 34.83 12.36 -22.38
CA ILE A 702 33.44 11.95 -22.14
C ILE A 702 33.22 10.53 -22.70
N ARG A 703 32.82 9.61 -21.84
CA ARG A 703 32.41 8.27 -22.24
C ARG A 703 30.91 8.25 -22.45
N SER A 704 30.48 7.55 -23.49
CA SER A 704 29.03 7.41 -23.74
C SER A 704 28.69 6.02 -24.30
N SER A 705 27.47 5.62 -24.09
CA SER A 705 26.91 4.39 -24.59
C SER A 705 25.43 4.51 -24.95
N VAL A 706 24.99 3.66 -25.85
CA VAL A 706 23.57 3.48 -26.19
C VAL A 706 23.21 2.01 -26.01
N GLY A 707 21.96 1.73 -25.68
CA GLY A 707 21.56 0.35 -25.51
C GLY A 707 20.10 0.13 -25.20
N VAL A 708 19.80 -1.13 -24.94
CA VAL A 708 18.48 -1.57 -24.49
C VAL A 708 18.62 -2.27 -23.14
N ALA A 709 17.63 -2.09 -22.29
CA ALA A 709 17.57 -2.77 -21.00
C ALA A 709 16.20 -3.41 -20.79
N MET A 710 16.17 -4.47 -20.02
CA MET A 710 14.97 -5.18 -19.62
C MET A 710 15.02 -5.40 -18.11
N ASP A 711 14.02 -4.87 -17.41
CA ASP A 711 13.83 -5.00 -15.99
C ASP A 711 12.62 -5.89 -15.72
N VAL A 712 12.81 -7.01 -15.04
CA VAL A 712 11.77 -8.00 -14.75
C VAL A 712 11.62 -8.15 -13.25
N LEU A 713 10.44 -7.82 -12.69
CA LEU A 713 10.15 -8.09 -11.28
C LEU A 713 9.67 -9.53 -11.13
N THR A 714 10.45 -10.34 -10.40
CA THR A 714 10.11 -11.74 -10.11
C THR A 714 9.88 -11.96 -8.61
N PRO A 715 9.27 -13.07 -8.22
CA PRO A 715 9.12 -13.41 -6.80
C PRO A 715 10.43 -13.60 -6.03
N ILE A 716 11.53 -13.92 -6.75
CA ILE A 716 12.87 -14.07 -6.18
C ILE A 716 13.71 -12.79 -6.24
N GLY A 717 13.12 -11.67 -6.66
CA GLY A 717 13.76 -10.38 -6.79
C GLY A 717 13.79 -9.84 -8.23
N PRO A 718 14.29 -8.62 -8.42
CA PRO A 718 14.40 -8.01 -9.74
C PRO A 718 15.50 -8.72 -10.58
N LEU A 719 15.21 -8.93 -11.84
CA LEU A 719 16.15 -9.33 -12.86
C LEU A 719 16.41 -8.14 -13.78
N ASN A 720 17.66 -7.73 -13.91
CA ASN A 720 18.05 -6.64 -14.78
C ASN A 720 18.97 -7.17 -15.87
N PHE A 721 18.66 -6.89 -17.11
CA PHE A 721 19.47 -7.22 -18.27
C PHE A 721 19.73 -5.96 -19.07
N SER A 722 20.96 -5.72 -19.51
CA SER A 722 21.28 -4.61 -20.41
C SER A 722 22.27 -5.05 -21.50
N PHE A 723 21.97 -4.60 -22.71
CA PHE A 723 22.87 -4.68 -23.84
C PHE A 723 23.24 -3.24 -24.24
N ALA A 724 24.52 -2.94 -24.16
CA ALA A 724 25.02 -1.59 -24.38
C ALA A 724 26.20 -1.61 -25.32
N GLN A 725 26.22 -0.65 -26.25
CA GLN A 725 27.33 -0.39 -27.16
C GLN A 725 27.98 0.93 -26.77
N PRO A 726 29.25 0.95 -26.35
CA PRO A 726 30.01 2.17 -26.18
C PRO A 726 30.08 2.99 -27.49
N VAL A 727 29.80 4.28 -27.40
CA VAL A 727 29.89 5.22 -28.52
C VAL A 727 31.21 5.99 -28.45
N THR A 728 31.53 6.52 -27.27
CA THR A 728 32.81 7.20 -27.01
C THR A 728 33.51 6.53 -25.85
N LYS A 729 34.80 6.26 -25.97
CA LYS A 729 35.65 5.64 -24.95
C LYS A 729 37.10 6.00 -25.15
N LYS A 730 37.92 5.83 -24.11
CA LYS A 730 39.39 5.86 -24.16
C LYS A 730 39.93 4.43 -24.35
N SER A 731 41.14 4.30 -24.85
CA SER A 731 41.78 2.98 -25.04
C SER A 731 42.03 2.22 -23.74
N SER A 732 42.21 2.93 -22.65
CA SER A 732 42.36 2.37 -21.30
C SER A 732 41.04 1.87 -20.69
N ASP A 733 39.88 2.30 -21.20
CA ASP A 733 38.59 1.91 -20.64
C ASP A 733 38.28 0.45 -20.95
N LYS A 734 37.78 -0.30 -19.95
CA LYS A 734 37.26 -1.64 -20.14
C LYS A 734 35.75 -1.58 -20.39
N THR A 735 35.31 -2.31 -21.42
CA THR A 735 33.94 -2.28 -21.90
C THR A 735 33.25 -3.63 -21.71
N GLU A 736 31.95 -3.58 -21.41
CA GLU A 736 31.11 -4.74 -21.19
C GLU A 736 29.80 -4.58 -22.00
N THR A 737 29.64 -5.38 -23.07
CA THR A 737 28.48 -5.27 -23.96
C THR A 737 27.20 -5.78 -23.34
N PHE A 738 27.28 -6.80 -22.51
CA PHE A 738 26.13 -7.43 -21.85
C PHE A 738 26.34 -7.44 -20.35
N ARG A 739 25.33 -6.97 -19.62
CA ARG A 739 25.31 -7.04 -18.16
C ARG A 739 23.99 -7.65 -17.70
N PHE A 740 24.07 -8.52 -16.72
CA PHE A 740 22.89 -9.03 -16.03
C PHE A 740 23.09 -9.03 -14.52
N ASN A 741 21.99 -8.85 -13.81
CA ASN A 741 21.90 -9.03 -12.36
C ASN A 741 20.64 -9.84 -12.05
N ILE A 742 20.78 -10.85 -11.22
CA ILE A 742 19.70 -11.73 -10.76
C ILE A 742 19.68 -11.68 -9.24
N GLY A 743 18.56 -11.33 -8.66
CA GLY A 743 18.36 -11.30 -7.22
C GLY A 743 18.14 -9.91 -6.64
N THR A 744 17.94 -9.86 -5.34
CA THR A 744 17.76 -8.62 -4.62
C THR A 744 19.10 -7.92 -4.40
N THR A 745 19.29 -6.77 -5.02
CA THR A 745 20.30 -5.83 -4.56
C THR A 745 19.74 -5.13 -3.33
N PHE A 746 20.30 -5.43 -2.18
CA PHE A 746 19.97 -4.77 -0.92
C PHE A 746 20.57 -3.37 -0.85
#